data_d5c4fa514b20c34b520222168afdf94f
#
_entry.id   d5c4fa514b20c34b520222168afdf94f
#
_cell.length_a   1.000
_cell.length_b   1.000
_cell.length_c   1.000
_cell.angle_alpha   90.00
_cell.angle_beta   90.00
_cell.angle_gamma   90.00
#
_symmetry.space_group_name_H-M   'P 1'
#
loop_
_entity.id
_entity.type
_entity.pdbx_description
1 polymer ?
#
loop_
_entity_poly.entity_id
_entity_poly.type
_entity_poly.pdbx_seq_one_letter_code
_entity_poly.pdbx_strand_id
1 'polypeptide(L)'
;MRTVTDLPHKVREEAHVRIPMSDGVHLSAHIWRPAASDGEPVPAVLEYIPYRKRDLSSVRDSIHHPYLAGHGYACVRVDLRGTGDSEGVLTDEYLEREQRDAEEVLAWLAERPWCDGATGMMGISWGAFAALQVAARRPPSLGAIAIASFTDDRYDDDMHYMGGALLSDSLAEAGTMFAYATCPPDPEVVGGRWRDMWHERLESARPWVLEWLRHQRRDDYWRHASVCEDYAAVQCPVLASSGWADGYSNAVTRLLAHLDVPRKGLIGPWSHKFPHLGEPGPAIGYLQELVRWWDHWLKGVDNGVMDGPMLHTWMQESVPPSTSYAERPGRWIAEPSWPSPHVRERVHPLTRHRIGAPDSDAGAEQDVLTVQSPLSVGQFAGKWASYNAPPDLPYDQREEDGGSLVFETEPLAEPLEILGSPRVDLEVSAGEPVAMVAARLSDVAPDGRATRVTYGLLNLTRRDGGDEPDALRPGRRYRAVVHLNSVAQAFPAGHRIRLSLSTSYWPLAWPPPRPVLLGVHEGASTLTLPVRPPRPLDDTPSGAAPFGPPEGAPALSTTQLTPPEQRWEVRRELIAYASALEIVKDTGTVRFDDIDLEVGRRAVERYGAVADDFTSATGESTWTMRFHRGDWGTEIVTHTELACDEREFHVSATLDAFEGRRRVFSRTWNESVPRDCL
;
A
#
# COMPACT_ATOMS: atom_id res chain seq x y z
N MET A 1 15.50 -8.72 -14.82
CA MET A 1 14.36 -9.14 -15.68
C MET A 1 14.85 -9.43 -17.08
N ARG A 2 14.43 -10.55 -17.71
CA ARG A 2 14.75 -10.92 -19.09
C ARG A 2 13.78 -10.24 -20.06
N THR A 3 14.30 -9.50 -21.03
CA THR A 3 13.47 -8.91 -22.10
C THR A 3 13.16 -9.96 -23.15
N VAL A 4 11.88 -10.14 -23.48
CA VAL A 4 11.40 -11.10 -24.49
C VAL A 4 10.84 -10.34 -25.68
N THR A 5 11.43 -10.56 -26.85
CA THR A 5 11.02 -9.93 -28.12
C THR A 5 10.38 -10.92 -29.10
N ASP A 6 10.65 -12.21 -28.94
CA ASP A 6 10.04 -13.28 -29.75
C ASP A 6 8.87 -13.88 -28.96
N LEU A 7 7.68 -13.31 -29.18
CA LEU A 7 6.43 -13.72 -28.57
C LEU A 7 5.60 -14.59 -29.51
N PRO A 8 4.74 -15.50 -29.00
CA PRO A 8 3.89 -16.37 -29.81
C PRO A 8 3.04 -15.64 -30.84
N HIS A 9 2.55 -14.45 -30.50
CA HIS A 9 1.73 -13.62 -31.39
C HIS A 9 2.38 -12.26 -31.63
N LYS A 10 2.27 -11.76 -32.88
CA LYS A 10 2.59 -10.35 -33.17
C LYS A 10 1.55 -9.46 -32.50
N VAL A 11 2.02 -8.42 -31.87
CA VAL A 11 1.18 -7.46 -31.15
C VAL A 11 0.82 -6.28 -32.05
N ARG A 12 -0.46 -5.93 -32.07
CA ARG A 12 -1.00 -4.69 -32.61
C ARG A 12 -1.31 -3.75 -31.43
N GLU A 13 -0.98 -2.51 -31.60
CA GLU A 13 -1.15 -1.46 -30.60
C GLU A 13 -2.11 -0.37 -31.08
N GLU A 14 -3.03 0.08 -30.23
CA GLU A 14 -4.01 1.13 -30.48
C GLU A 14 -3.96 2.12 -29.29
N ALA A 15 -3.15 3.17 -29.41
CA ALA A 15 -2.77 4.04 -28.29
C ALA A 15 -3.90 4.98 -27.79
N HIS A 16 -4.90 5.24 -28.64
CA HIS A 16 -5.93 6.27 -28.38
C HIS A 16 -7.33 5.78 -28.75
N VAL A 17 -7.84 4.85 -27.96
CA VAL A 17 -9.22 4.37 -28.14
C VAL A 17 -10.12 5.13 -27.17
N ARG A 18 -11.21 5.70 -27.70
CA ARG A 18 -12.24 6.38 -26.89
C ARG A 18 -13.37 5.40 -26.59
N ILE A 19 -13.59 5.13 -25.32
CA ILE A 19 -14.68 4.26 -24.84
C ILE A 19 -15.83 5.16 -24.39
N PRO A 20 -17.01 5.11 -25.03
CA PRO A 20 -18.14 5.93 -24.64
C PRO A 20 -18.81 5.37 -23.38
N MET A 21 -19.08 6.23 -22.43
CA MET A 21 -19.87 5.92 -21.25
C MET A 21 -21.34 6.30 -21.47
N SER A 22 -22.24 5.70 -20.71
CA SER A 22 -23.69 5.89 -20.84
C SER A 22 -24.16 7.35 -20.62
N ASP A 23 -23.38 8.16 -19.91
CA ASP A 23 -23.63 9.57 -19.66
C ASP A 23 -23.02 10.52 -20.70
N GLY A 24 -22.40 9.98 -21.76
CA GLY A 24 -21.79 10.73 -22.85
C GLY A 24 -20.33 11.12 -22.64
N VAL A 25 -19.75 10.86 -21.47
CA VAL A 25 -18.31 11.00 -21.22
C VAL A 25 -17.55 9.91 -21.99
N HIS A 26 -16.32 10.21 -22.44
CA HIS A 26 -15.45 9.23 -23.06
C HIS A 26 -14.21 8.98 -22.19
N LEU A 27 -13.93 7.72 -21.91
CA LEU A 27 -12.68 7.32 -21.29
C LEU A 27 -11.63 7.00 -22.36
N SER A 28 -10.37 7.28 -22.04
CA SER A 28 -9.24 7.07 -22.96
C SER A 28 -8.53 5.77 -22.61
N ALA A 29 -8.45 4.88 -23.61
CA ALA A 29 -7.79 3.57 -23.48
C ALA A 29 -6.57 3.44 -24.39
N HIS A 30 -5.66 2.56 -23.98
CA HIS A 30 -4.57 2.03 -24.78
C HIS A 30 -4.76 0.51 -24.86
N ILE A 31 -4.75 -0.05 -26.07
CA ILE A 31 -5.04 -1.46 -26.29
C ILE A 31 -3.86 -2.11 -27.02
N TRP A 32 -3.35 -3.21 -26.46
CA TRP A 32 -2.39 -4.13 -27.07
C TRP A 32 -3.09 -5.47 -27.27
N ARG A 33 -3.10 -5.97 -28.50
CA ARG A 33 -3.77 -7.24 -28.80
C ARG A 33 -3.04 -8.03 -29.89
N PRO A 34 -3.23 -9.35 -29.99
CA PRO A 34 -2.72 -10.12 -31.11
C PRO A 34 -3.18 -9.52 -32.44
N ALA A 35 -2.29 -9.38 -33.40
CA ALA A 35 -2.63 -8.87 -34.71
C ALA A 35 -3.68 -9.74 -35.44
N ALA A 36 -3.75 -11.03 -35.10
CA ALA A 36 -4.72 -11.97 -35.67
C ALA A 36 -6.11 -11.89 -34.99
N SER A 37 -6.28 -11.10 -33.89
CA SER A 37 -7.52 -11.10 -33.11
C SER A 37 -8.76 -10.58 -33.85
N ASP A 38 -8.59 -9.89 -35.01
CA ASP A 38 -9.72 -9.52 -35.86
C ASP A 38 -10.42 -10.75 -36.52
N GLY A 39 -9.72 -11.89 -36.60
CA GLY A 39 -10.26 -13.16 -37.16
C GLY A 39 -10.33 -14.28 -36.13
N GLU A 40 -9.55 -14.19 -35.07
CA GLU A 40 -9.45 -15.14 -33.95
C GLU A 40 -9.59 -14.38 -32.64
N PRO A 41 -10.83 -14.07 -32.20
CA PRO A 41 -11.06 -13.29 -30.98
C PRO A 41 -10.40 -13.90 -29.76
N VAL A 42 -9.94 -13.06 -28.83
CA VAL A 42 -9.20 -13.43 -27.62
C VAL A 42 -9.82 -12.80 -26.37
N PRO A 43 -9.58 -13.35 -25.17
CA PRO A 43 -10.02 -12.71 -23.94
C PRO A 43 -9.38 -11.34 -23.75
N ALA A 44 -10.11 -10.40 -23.10
CA ALA A 44 -9.59 -9.08 -22.74
C ALA A 44 -9.18 -9.01 -21.26
N VAL A 45 -8.07 -8.33 -20.97
CA VAL A 45 -7.60 -8.07 -19.61
C VAL A 45 -7.49 -6.57 -19.40
N LEU A 46 -8.27 -6.05 -18.43
CA LEU A 46 -8.38 -4.63 -18.11
C LEU A 46 -7.47 -4.25 -16.95
N GLU A 47 -6.68 -3.19 -17.09
CA GLU A 47 -6.09 -2.41 -15.99
C GLU A 47 -6.69 -1.00 -15.99
N TYR A 48 -7.32 -0.60 -14.88
CA TYR A 48 -8.15 0.60 -14.76
C TYR A 48 -7.66 1.44 -13.58
N ILE A 49 -6.88 2.53 -13.86
CA ILE A 49 -6.16 3.32 -12.86
C ILE A 49 -6.04 4.80 -13.25
N PRO A 50 -5.82 5.74 -12.27
CA PRO A 50 -5.75 7.18 -12.52
C PRO A 50 -4.38 7.69 -13.01
N TYR A 51 -3.38 6.84 -13.19
CA TYR A 51 -1.97 7.23 -13.31
C TYR A 51 -1.48 7.45 -14.74
N ARG A 52 -2.28 8.09 -15.60
CA ARG A 52 -1.90 8.61 -16.91
C ARG A 52 -1.12 7.61 -17.78
N LYS A 53 -1.81 6.88 -18.65
CA LYS A 53 -1.29 5.80 -19.50
C LYS A 53 -0.16 6.20 -20.48
N ARG A 54 -0.01 7.49 -20.80
CA ARG A 54 1.00 7.98 -21.75
C ARG A 54 2.33 8.33 -21.12
N ASP A 55 2.36 8.61 -19.82
CA ASP A 55 3.58 9.08 -19.12
C ASP A 55 3.81 8.37 -17.80
N LEU A 56 3.06 8.65 -16.72
CA LEU A 56 3.44 8.22 -15.38
C LEU A 56 3.49 6.69 -15.18
N SER A 57 2.67 5.90 -15.90
CA SER A 57 2.70 4.43 -15.84
C SER A 57 3.24 3.77 -17.11
N SER A 58 3.48 4.52 -18.20
CA SER A 58 3.72 3.98 -19.55
C SER A 58 4.95 3.07 -19.63
N VAL A 59 6.03 3.35 -18.91
CA VAL A 59 7.24 2.51 -18.90
C VAL A 59 6.93 1.14 -18.30
N ARG A 60 6.19 1.08 -17.22
CA ARG A 60 5.72 -0.16 -16.60
C ARG A 60 4.75 -0.89 -17.52
N ASP A 61 3.78 -0.17 -18.06
CA ASP A 61 2.72 -0.71 -18.91
C ASP A 61 3.30 -1.34 -20.19
N SER A 62 4.35 -0.76 -20.77
CA SER A 62 5.05 -1.31 -21.95
C SER A 62 5.76 -2.64 -21.67
N ILE A 63 6.09 -2.95 -20.43
CA ILE A 63 6.67 -4.24 -20.02
C ILE A 63 5.58 -5.32 -19.94
N HIS A 64 4.42 -4.98 -19.37
CA HIS A 64 3.36 -5.94 -19.04
C HIS A 64 2.44 -6.25 -20.20
N HIS A 65 1.79 -5.21 -20.74
CA HIS A 65 0.68 -5.39 -21.65
C HIS A 65 1.08 -6.00 -23.01
N PRO A 66 2.18 -5.55 -23.67
CA PRO A 66 2.64 -6.21 -24.87
C PRO A 66 3.08 -7.67 -24.64
N TYR A 67 3.66 -7.99 -23.45
CA TYR A 67 4.02 -9.36 -23.10
C TYR A 67 2.77 -10.26 -23.04
N LEU A 68 1.74 -9.86 -22.32
CA LEU A 68 0.48 -10.60 -22.22
C LEU A 68 -0.24 -10.66 -23.57
N ALA A 69 -0.23 -9.57 -24.34
CA ALA A 69 -0.82 -9.55 -25.68
C ALA A 69 -0.12 -10.52 -26.63
N GLY A 70 1.21 -10.62 -26.55
CA GLY A 70 1.98 -11.62 -27.28
C GLY A 70 1.69 -13.06 -26.88
N HIS A 71 1.06 -13.29 -25.73
CA HIS A 71 0.58 -14.61 -25.26
C HIS A 71 -0.93 -14.84 -25.53
N GLY A 72 -1.57 -13.97 -26.33
CA GLY A 72 -2.92 -14.19 -26.83
C GLY A 72 -4.02 -13.57 -25.97
N TYR A 73 -3.81 -12.36 -25.42
CA TYR A 73 -4.79 -11.56 -24.71
C TYR A 73 -4.93 -10.17 -25.34
N ALA A 74 -6.09 -9.56 -25.22
CA ALA A 74 -6.26 -8.15 -25.50
C ALA A 74 -6.11 -7.37 -24.19
N CYS A 75 -4.95 -6.75 -23.98
CA CYS A 75 -4.65 -5.98 -22.79
C CYS A 75 -5.09 -4.54 -22.96
N VAL A 76 -5.84 -4.03 -22.02
CA VAL A 76 -6.48 -2.71 -22.09
C VAL A 76 -6.14 -1.90 -20.86
N ARG A 77 -5.45 -0.78 -21.06
CA ARG A 77 -5.11 0.19 -20.02
C ARG A 77 -5.99 1.43 -20.18
N VAL A 78 -6.85 1.69 -19.20
CA VAL A 78 -7.80 2.80 -19.24
C VAL A 78 -7.44 3.83 -18.18
N ASP A 79 -7.37 5.10 -18.57
CA ASP A 79 -7.32 6.22 -17.62
C ASP A 79 -8.72 6.42 -17.01
N LEU A 80 -8.79 6.53 -15.68
CA LEU A 80 -10.04 6.83 -14.99
C LEU A 80 -10.64 8.16 -15.49
N ARG A 81 -11.94 8.30 -15.31
CA ARG A 81 -12.65 9.57 -15.50
C ARG A 81 -11.89 10.71 -14.82
N GLY A 82 -11.64 11.80 -15.55
CA GLY A 82 -10.94 12.99 -15.05
C GLY A 82 -9.43 12.86 -14.94
N THR A 83 -8.83 11.77 -15.41
CA THR A 83 -7.37 11.58 -15.39
C THR A 83 -6.81 11.34 -16.79
N GLY A 84 -5.51 11.56 -16.97
CA GLY A 84 -4.86 11.40 -18.27
C GLY A 84 -5.61 12.10 -19.39
N ASP A 85 -6.00 11.34 -20.42
CA ASP A 85 -6.73 11.84 -21.58
C ASP A 85 -8.25 11.55 -21.51
N SER A 86 -8.75 10.99 -20.40
CA SER A 86 -10.19 10.77 -20.17
C SER A 86 -10.92 12.06 -19.83
N GLU A 87 -12.16 12.17 -20.28
CA GLU A 87 -13.04 13.31 -19.98
C GLU A 87 -13.56 13.26 -18.54
N GLY A 88 -14.13 14.38 -18.05
CA GLY A 88 -14.70 14.53 -16.72
C GLY A 88 -13.66 14.85 -15.64
N VAL A 89 -14.03 14.63 -14.39
CA VAL A 89 -13.25 14.98 -13.19
C VAL A 89 -13.16 13.82 -12.22
N LEU A 90 -12.04 13.72 -11.51
CA LEU A 90 -11.83 12.82 -10.38
C LEU A 90 -11.73 13.65 -9.11
N THR A 91 -12.67 13.47 -8.18
CA THR A 91 -12.80 14.30 -6.98
C THR A 91 -12.46 13.58 -5.68
N ASP A 92 -12.43 12.26 -5.72
CA ASP A 92 -12.10 11.39 -4.59
C ASP A 92 -11.79 9.98 -5.11
N GLU A 93 -11.35 9.07 -4.21
CA GLU A 93 -11.03 7.69 -4.53
C GLU A 93 -12.24 6.77 -4.47
N TYR A 94 -12.21 5.70 -5.29
CA TYR A 94 -13.12 4.55 -5.25
C TYR A 94 -14.62 4.90 -5.25
N LEU A 95 -14.98 6.00 -5.93
CA LEU A 95 -16.35 6.45 -6.03
C LEU A 95 -17.24 5.41 -6.75
N GLU A 96 -18.52 5.38 -6.38
CA GLU A 96 -19.54 4.55 -7.06
C GLU A 96 -19.52 4.76 -8.59
N ARG A 97 -19.26 5.99 -9.05
CA ARG A 97 -19.16 6.31 -10.48
C ARG A 97 -17.94 5.64 -11.13
N GLU A 98 -16.80 5.60 -10.44
CA GLU A 98 -15.60 4.92 -10.92
C GLU A 98 -15.89 3.43 -11.16
N GLN A 99 -16.56 2.78 -10.23
CA GLN A 99 -16.92 1.36 -10.32
C GLN A 99 -17.89 1.11 -11.47
N ARG A 100 -18.91 1.97 -11.66
CA ARG A 100 -19.83 1.89 -12.78
C ARG A 100 -19.15 2.09 -14.12
N ASP A 101 -18.24 3.05 -14.23
CA ASP A 101 -17.46 3.25 -15.44
C ASP A 101 -16.66 1.99 -15.79
N ALA A 102 -16.07 1.30 -14.80
CA ALA A 102 -15.36 0.04 -15.04
C ALA A 102 -16.29 -1.08 -15.52
N GLU A 103 -17.50 -1.21 -14.96
CA GLU A 103 -18.52 -2.15 -15.44
C GLU A 103 -18.91 -1.86 -16.89
N GLU A 104 -19.11 -0.58 -17.26
CA GLU A 104 -19.42 -0.17 -18.64
C GLU A 104 -18.24 -0.47 -19.58
N VAL A 105 -16.98 -0.26 -19.13
CA VAL A 105 -15.77 -0.62 -19.91
C VAL A 105 -15.72 -2.13 -20.15
N LEU A 106 -15.95 -2.96 -19.13
CA LEU A 106 -15.96 -4.42 -19.30
C LEU A 106 -17.04 -4.88 -20.27
N ALA A 107 -18.25 -4.33 -20.18
CA ALA A 107 -19.33 -4.62 -21.12
C ALA A 107 -18.95 -4.20 -22.55
N TRP A 108 -18.37 -3.00 -22.71
CA TRP A 108 -17.89 -2.52 -23.99
C TRP A 108 -16.81 -3.46 -24.57
N LEU A 109 -15.85 -3.92 -23.75
CA LEU A 109 -14.79 -4.84 -24.19
C LEU A 109 -15.36 -6.19 -24.66
N ALA A 110 -16.30 -6.77 -23.92
CA ALA A 110 -16.91 -8.05 -24.24
C ALA A 110 -17.67 -8.04 -25.58
N GLU A 111 -18.14 -6.87 -26.04
CA GLU A 111 -18.83 -6.70 -27.31
C GLU A 111 -17.91 -6.41 -28.50
N ARG A 112 -16.59 -6.30 -28.31
CA ARG A 112 -15.68 -6.01 -29.40
C ARG A 112 -15.50 -7.24 -30.31
N PRO A 113 -15.44 -7.03 -31.64
CA PRO A 113 -15.25 -8.14 -32.61
C PRO A 113 -13.98 -8.95 -32.38
N TRP A 114 -12.96 -8.36 -31.78
CA TRP A 114 -11.68 -8.96 -31.46
C TRP A 114 -11.65 -9.61 -30.05
N CYS A 115 -12.72 -9.44 -29.26
CA CYS A 115 -12.88 -10.09 -27.96
C CYS A 115 -13.82 -11.29 -28.07
N ASP A 116 -13.48 -12.40 -27.42
CA ASP A 116 -14.31 -13.61 -27.40
C ASP A 116 -15.46 -13.54 -26.37
N GLY A 117 -15.59 -12.40 -25.67
CA GLY A 117 -16.61 -12.15 -24.65
C GLY A 117 -16.14 -12.40 -23.21
N ALA A 118 -14.99 -13.04 -23.00
CA ALA A 118 -14.43 -13.23 -21.68
C ALA A 118 -13.53 -12.06 -21.29
N THR A 119 -13.65 -11.57 -20.06
CA THR A 119 -12.81 -10.49 -19.53
C THR A 119 -12.15 -10.87 -18.22
N GLY A 120 -10.97 -10.32 -17.96
CA GLY A 120 -10.28 -10.34 -16.70
C GLY A 120 -9.92 -8.92 -16.25
N MET A 121 -9.63 -8.73 -14.97
CA MET A 121 -9.03 -7.50 -14.48
C MET A 121 -7.74 -7.77 -13.72
N MET A 122 -6.76 -6.90 -13.90
CA MET A 122 -5.50 -6.95 -13.18
C MET A 122 -5.07 -5.56 -12.71
N GLY A 123 -4.22 -5.54 -11.71
CA GLY A 123 -3.59 -4.29 -11.28
C GLY A 123 -2.77 -4.44 -10.02
N ILE A 124 -2.10 -3.34 -9.68
CA ILE A 124 -1.46 -3.12 -8.39
C ILE A 124 -2.05 -1.86 -7.78
N SER A 125 -2.11 -1.79 -6.43
CA SER A 125 -2.58 -0.60 -5.74
C SER A 125 -3.99 -0.25 -6.23
N TRP A 126 -4.24 0.99 -6.65
CA TRP A 126 -5.52 1.42 -7.19
C TRP A 126 -6.14 0.44 -8.21
N GLY A 127 -5.33 -0.10 -9.12
CA GLY A 127 -5.81 -1.08 -10.11
C GLY A 127 -6.26 -2.41 -9.49
N ALA A 128 -5.64 -2.82 -8.41
CA ALA A 128 -6.02 -4.00 -7.65
C ALA A 128 -7.28 -3.75 -6.81
N PHE A 129 -7.38 -2.58 -6.18
CA PHE A 129 -8.60 -2.14 -5.50
C PHE A 129 -9.78 -2.10 -6.47
N ALA A 130 -9.62 -1.43 -7.61
CA ALA A 130 -10.66 -1.36 -8.65
C ALA A 130 -11.09 -2.77 -9.10
N ALA A 131 -10.13 -3.67 -9.36
CA ALA A 131 -10.45 -5.04 -9.77
C ALA A 131 -11.24 -5.82 -8.72
N LEU A 132 -10.86 -5.70 -7.44
CA LEU A 132 -11.53 -6.39 -6.34
C LEU A 132 -12.93 -5.81 -6.08
N GLN A 133 -13.07 -4.49 -6.07
CA GLN A 133 -14.33 -3.78 -5.89
C GLN A 133 -15.32 -4.09 -7.02
N VAL A 134 -14.85 -4.08 -8.28
CA VAL A 134 -15.66 -4.41 -9.45
C VAL A 134 -16.04 -5.89 -9.45
N ALA A 135 -15.15 -6.80 -9.02
CA ALA A 135 -15.48 -8.23 -8.88
C ALA A 135 -16.64 -8.46 -7.88
N ALA A 136 -16.69 -7.68 -6.79
CA ALA A 136 -17.80 -7.72 -5.85
C ALA A 136 -19.13 -7.22 -6.45
N ARG A 137 -19.10 -6.44 -7.53
CA ARG A 137 -20.28 -5.98 -8.28
C ARG A 137 -20.76 -6.98 -9.34
N ARG A 138 -19.98 -8.02 -9.63
CA ARG A 138 -20.34 -9.17 -10.47
C ARG A 138 -20.67 -8.83 -11.93
N PRO A 139 -19.85 -8.08 -12.66
CA PRO A 139 -20.11 -7.82 -14.07
C PRO A 139 -20.09 -9.15 -14.86
N PRO A 140 -21.07 -9.38 -15.77
CA PRO A 140 -21.30 -10.71 -16.37
C PRO A 140 -20.13 -11.28 -17.17
N SER A 141 -19.28 -10.44 -17.75
CA SER A 141 -18.12 -10.84 -18.56
C SER A 141 -16.87 -11.15 -17.76
N LEU A 142 -16.83 -10.77 -16.47
CA LEU A 142 -15.62 -10.89 -15.63
C LEU A 142 -15.41 -12.33 -15.17
N GLY A 143 -14.43 -13.02 -15.80
CA GLY A 143 -14.12 -14.42 -15.53
C GLY A 143 -13.13 -14.65 -14.40
N ALA A 144 -12.19 -13.72 -14.15
CA ALA A 144 -11.19 -13.83 -13.09
C ALA A 144 -10.49 -12.48 -12.83
N ILE A 145 -9.85 -12.35 -11.65
CA ILE A 145 -8.98 -11.21 -11.32
C ILE A 145 -7.60 -11.65 -10.86
N ALA A 146 -6.59 -10.78 -11.09
CA ALA A 146 -5.23 -10.92 -10.56
C ALA A 146 -4.78 -9.59 -9.97
N ILE A 147 -4.62 -9.54 -8.66
CA ILE A 147 -4.46 -8.32 -7.87
C ILE A 147 -3.18 -8.34 -7.05
N ALA A 148 -2.50 -7.20 -7.00
CA ALA A 148 -1.26 -7.04 -6.25
C ALA A 148 -1.32 -5.81 -5.33
N SER A 149 -0.85 -5.93 -4.07
CA SER A 149 -0.69 -4.82 -3.13
C SER A 149 -1.98 -3.98 -3.00
N PHE A 150 -2.95 -4.51 -2.30
CA PHE A 150 -4.31 -3.97 -2.17
C PHE A 150 -4.83 -4.18 -0.74
N THR A 151 -5.92 -3.49 -0.38
CA THR A 151 -6.70 -3.85 0.80
C THR A 151 -8.13 -4.28 0.45
N ASP A 152 -8.73 -5.02 1.35
CA ASP A 152 -10.13 -5.38 1.40
C ASP A 152 -10.91 -4.57 2.44
N ASP A 153 -10.21 -3.79 3.29
CA ASP A 153 -10.75 -2.90 4.30
C ASP A 153 -10.10 -1.51 4.21
N ARG A 154 -10.84 -0.51 3.77
CA ARG A 154 -10.36 0.87 3.55
C ARG A 154 -10.12 1.66 4.83
N TYR A 155 -10.51 1.14 6.00
CA TYR A 155 -10.37 1.86 7.27
C TYR A 155 -9.29 1.27 8.16
N ASP A 156 -9.38 0.00 8.52
CA ASP A 156 -8.51 -0.57 9.54
C ASP A 156 -7.13 -0.99 9.02
N ASP A 157 -6.96 -1.14 7.71
CA ASP A 157 -5.73 -1.65 7.11
C ASP A 157 -5.46 -1.01 5.73
N ASP A 158 -5.44 0.29 5.72
CA ASP A 158 -5.12 1.12 4.56
C ASP A 158 -4.19 2.27 4.98
N MET A 159 -3.70 3.04 4.01
CA MET A 159 -2.85 4.22 4.23
C MET A 159 -3.52 5.33 5.05
N HIS A 160 -4.84 5.26 5.27
CA HIS A 160 -5.61 6.28 5.99
C HIS A 160 -5.56 6.04 7.50
N TYR A 161 -5.88 4.83 7.92
CA TYR A 161 -5.95 4.44 9.32
C TYR A 161 -5.39 3.04 9.54
N MET A 162 -4.78 2.82 10.69
CA MET A 162 -4.36 1.52 11.17
C MET A 162 -4.77 1.36 12.64
N GLY A 163 -5.63 0.38 12.91
CA GLY A 163 -6.19 0.20 14.26
C GLY A 163 -6.87 1.47 14.78
N GLY A 164 -7.51 2.25 13.91
CA GLY A 164 -8.16 3.52 14.22
C GLY A 164 -7.22 4.69 14.52
N ALA A 165 -5.89 4.56 14.34
CA ALA A 165 -4.93 5.66 14.39
C ALA A 165 -4.75 6.27 12.99
N LEU A 166 -4.81 7.61 12.89
CA LEU A 166 -4.59 8.33 11.62
C LEU A 166 -3.14 8.21 11.18
N LEU A 167 -2.90 7.75 9.96
CA LEU A 167 -1.56 7.63 9.37
C LEU A 167 -1.16 8.91 8.61
N SER A 168 0.12 9.24 8.63
CA SER A 168 0.65 10.36 7.83
C SER A 168 0.64 10.06 6.33
N ASP A 169 0.61 8.79 5.95
CA ASP A 169 0.46 8.37 4.55
C ASP A 169 -0.88 8.85 3.94
N SER A 170 -1.92 9.07 4.76
CA SER A 170 -3.15 9.74 4.34
C SER A 170 -2.88 11.14 3.75
N LEU A 171 -2.06 11.97 4.41
CA LEU A 171 -1.67 13.28 3.87
C LEU A 171 -0.80 13.16 2.62
N ALA A 172 0.13 12.20 2.59
CA ALA A 172 1.03 11.98 1.46
C ALA A 172 0.25 11.59 0.20
N GLU A 173 -0.69 10.64 0.32
CA GLU A 173 -1.54 10.21 -0.80
C GLU A 173 -2.53 11.30 -1.22
N ALA A 174 -3.14 12.00 -0.26
CA ALA A 174 -4.00 13.15 -0.55
C ALA A 174 -3.25 14.20 -1.38
N GLY A 175 -1.99 14.50 -1.04
CA GLY A 175 -1.14 15.41 -1.80
C GLY A 175 -0.83 14.89 -3.20
N THR A 176 -0.54 13.60 -3.33
CA THR A 176 -0.31 12.92 -4.62
C THR A 176 -1.52 13.05 -5.53
N MET A 177 -2.69 12.66 -5.04
CA MET A 177 -3.92 12.67 -5.84
C MET A 177 -4.43 14.07 -6.12
N PHE A 178 -4.24 15.01 -5.19
CA PHE A 178 -4.53 16.43 -5.43
C PHE A 178 -3.73 16.99 -6.60
N ALA A 179 -2.43 16.63 -6.72
CA ALA A 179 -1.61 17.02 -7.86
C ALA A 179 -2.00 16.27 -9.15
N TYR A 180 -2.21 14.96 -9.09
CA TYR A 180 -2.47 14.14 -10.29
C TYR A 180 -3.84 14.43 -10.91
N ALA A 181 -4.89 14.62 -10.10
CA ALA A 181 -6.23 14.94 -10.57
C ALA A 181 -6.31 16.33 -11.24
N THR A 182 -5.32 17.21 -10.97
CA THR A 182 -5.26 18.55 -11.57
C THR A 182 -4.34 18.64 -12.80
N CYS A 183 -3.74 17.54 -13.26
CA CYS A 183 -2.90 17.51 -14.45
C CYS A 183 -3.74 17.69 -15.75
N PRO A 184 -3.20 18.40 -16.76
CA PRO A 184 -3.87 18.55 -18.05
C PRO A 184 -3.90 17.25 -18.85
N PRO A 185 -4.89 17.02 -19.71
CA PRO A 185 -4.80 16.01 -20.77
C PRO A 185 -3.78 16.45 -21.84
N ASP A 186 -3.34 15.48 -22.65
CA ASP A 186 -2.38 15.76 -23.71
C ASP A 186 -3.07 16.39 -24.95
N PRO A 187 -2.64 17.59 -25.40
CA PRO A 187 -3.21 18.24 -26.58
C PRO A 187 -3.12 17.43 -27.87
N GLU A 188 -2.13 16.53 -28.02
CA GLU A 188 -2.05 15.66 -29.20
C GLU A 188 -3.19 14.65 -29.26
N VAL A 189 -3.73 14.25 -28.09
CA VAL A 189 -4.81 13.28 -28.00
C VAL A 189 -6.17 13.95 -28.08
N VAL A 190 -6.38 15.01 -27.28
CA VAL A 190 -7.70 15.64 -27.12
C VAL A 190 -7.88 16.89 -27.98
N GLY A 191 -6.83 17.32 -28.68
CA GLY A 191 -6.86 18.51 -29.55
C GLY A 191 -7.12 19.80 -28.75
N GLY A 192 -7.79 20.75 -29.38
CA GLY A 192 -8.06 22.08 -28.80
C GLY A 192 -8.87 22.07 -27.50
N ARG A 193 -9.54 20.96 -27.16
CA ARG A 193 -10.35 20.80 -25.94
C ARG A 193 -9.52 20.71 -24.65
N TRP A 194 -8.21 20.53 -24.75
CA TRP A 194 -7.35 20.27 -23.59
C TRP A 194 -7.45 21.37 -22.51
N ARG A 195 -7.61 22.65 -22.92
CA ARG A 195 -7.73 23.76 -21.96
C ARG A 195 -9.05 23.72 -21.20
N ASP A 196 -10.15 23.45 -21.89
CA ASP A 196 -11.48 23.38 -21.28
C ASP A 196 -11.55 22.20 -20.30
N MET A 197 -11.04 21.01 -20.70
CA MET A 197 -10.94 19.85 -19.83
C MET A 197 -10.03 20.11 -18.63
N TRP A 198 -8.89 20.79 -18.82
CA TRP A 198 -8.01 21.15 -17.73
C TRP A 198 -8.65 22.13 -16.75
N HIS A 199 -9.30 23.17 -17.25
CA HIS A 199 -10.05 24.12 -16.43
C HIS A 199 -11.12 23.45 -15.60
N GLU A 200 -11.88 22.54 -16.16
CA GLU A 200 -12.88 21.75 -15.44
C GLU A 200 -12.27 20.99 -14.27
N ARG A 201 -11.12 20.32 -14.47
CA ARG A 201 -10.37 19.64 -13.41
C ARG A 201 -9.89 20.60 -12.32
N LEU A 202 -9.29 21.73 -12.71
CA LEU A 202 -8.80 22.74 -11.78
C LEU A 202 -9.93 23.34 -10.92
N GLU A 203 -11.07 23.65 -11.54
CA GLU A 203 -12.23 24.22 -10.83
C GLU A 203 -12.89 23.23 -9.89
N SER A 204 -12.88 21.95 -10.22
CA SER A 204 -13.46 20.87 -9.42
C SER A 204 -12.51 20.36 -8.34
N ALA A 205 -11.22 20.73 -8.40
CA ALA A 205 -10.21 20.25 -7.48
C ALA A 205 -10.47 20.67 -6.02
N ARG A 206 -10.17 19.76 -5.10
CA ARG A 206 -10.19 19.96 -3.65
C ARG A 206 -9.04 19.22 -2.99
N PRO A 207 -8.52 19.69 -1.85
CA PRO A 207 -7.58 18.88 -1.05
C PRO A 207 -8.30 17.63 -0.51
N TRP A 208 -7.87 16.44 -0.95
CA TRP A 208 -8.56 15.19 -0.62
C TRP A 208 -8.50 14.87 0.89
N VAL A 209 -7.43 15.27 1.56
CA VAL A 209 -7.29 15.10 3.01
C VAL A 209 -8.47 15.71 3.80
N LEU A 210 -9.12 16.75 3.30
CA LEU A 210 -10.29 17.36 3.96
C LEU A 210 -11.47 16.40 4.04
N GLU A 211 -11.75 15.66 2.96
CA GLU A 211 -12.82 14.68 2.96
C GLU A 211 -12.51 13.52 3.88
N TRP A 212 -11.29 12.99 3.80
CA TRP A 212 -10.87 11.87 4.63
C TRP A 212 -10.85 12.20 6.13
N LEU A 213 -10.47 13.42 6.51
CA LEU A 213 -10.52 13.88 7.91
C LEU A 213 -11.95 14.11 8.43
N ARG A 214 -12.95 14.28 7.57
CA ARG A 214 -14.36 14.34 7.99
C ARG A 214 -14.90 12.97 8.37
N HIS A 215 -14.27 11.92 7.90
CA HIS A 215 -14.63 10.51 8.12
C HIS A 215 -13.61 9.81 9.04
N GLN A 216 -13.52 10.27 10.32
CA GLN A 216 -12.58 9.73 11.30
C GLN A 216 -13.06 8.42 11.93
N ARG A 217 -14.31 8.02 11.69
CA ARG A 217 -14.90 6.77 12.14
C ARG A 217 -15.06 5.83 10.95
N ARG A 218 -15.18 4.53 11.24
CA ARG A 218 -15.54 3.52 10.23
C ARG A 218 -17.03 3.64 9.89
N ASP A 219 -17.37 4.69 9.14
CA ASP A 219 -18.73 5.00 8.69
C ASP A 219 -19.00 4.44 7.27
N ASP A 220 -20.12 4.81 6.68
CA ASP A 220 -20.53 4.33 5.35
C ASP A 220 -19.56 4.78 4.24
N TYR A 221 -18.78 5.85 4.45
CA TYR A 221 -17.75 6.29 3.51
C TYR A 221 -16.65 5.22 3.36
N TRP A 222 -16.15 4.67 4.47
CA TRP A 222 -15.12 3.62 4.47
C TRP A 222 -15.67 2.22 4.20
N ARG A 223 -16.94 1.96 4.57
CA ARG A 223 -17.60 0.69 4.24
C ARG A 223 -17.87 0.56 2.75
N HIS A 224 -18.17 1.68 2.07
CA HIS A 224 -18.25 1.70 0.62
C HIS A 224 -16.92 1.23 0.02
N ALA A 225 -16.99 0.28 -0.91
CA ALA A 225 -15.83 -0.30 -1.59
C ALA A 225 -14.87 -1.14 -0.69
N SER A 226 -15.17 -1.34 0.59
CA SER A 226 -14.52 -2.32 1.46
C SER A 226 -15.14 -3.70 1.27
N VAL A 227 -14.41 -4.62 0.61
CA VAL A 227 -14.94 -5.96 0.27
C VAL A 227 -15.06 -6.84 1.51
N CYS A 228 -14.37 -6.52 2.60
CA CYS A 228 -14.54 -7.19 3.89
C CYS A 228 -15.96 -7.10 4.47
N GLU A 229 -16.79 -6.15 4.00
CA GLU A 229 -18.22 -6.08 4.39
C GLU A 229 -19.05 -7.27 3.85
N ASP A 230 -18.67 -7.78 2.66
CA ASP A 230 -19.34 -8.95 2.06
C ASP A 230 -18.38 -9.70 1.10
N TYR A 231 -17.56 -10.57 1.62
CA TYR A 231 -16.68 -11.42 0.80
C TYR A 231 -17.47 -12.34 -0.16
N ALA A 232 -18.70 -12.72 0.18
CA ALA A 232 -19.53 -13.53 -0.68
C ALA A 232 -20.00 -12.80 -1.94
N ALA A 233 -19.84 -11.48 -2.00
CA ALA A 233 -20.10 -10.71 -3.21
C ALA A 233 -19.11 -11.06 -4.35
N VAL A 234 -17.88 -11.41 -4.05
CA VAL A 234 -16.88 -11.84 -5.04
C VAL A 234 -17.19 -13.26 -5.52
N GLN A 235 -17.49 -13.42 -6.81
CA GLN A 235 -17.92 -14.70 -7.39
C GLN A 235 -16.93 -15.24 -8.45
N CYS A 236 -15.88 -14.50 -8.81
CA CYS A 236 -14.86 -14.93 -9.76
C CYS A 236 -13.58 -15.38 -9.04
N PRO A 237 -12.76 -16.23 -9.67
CA PRO A 237 -11.43 -16.62 -9.15
C PRO A 237 -10.50 -15.46 -8.90
N VAL A 238 -9.68 -15.55 -7.82
CA VAL A 238 -8.79 -14.49 -7.36
C VAL A 238 -7.35 -15.00 -7.22
N LEU A 239 -6.41 -14.35 -7.94
CA LEU A 239 -4.97 -14.44 -7.68
C LEU A 239 -4.54 -13.18 -6.92
N ALA A 240 -4.21 -13.32 -5.63
CA ALA A 240 -3.84 -12.22 -4.74
C ALA A 240 -2.34 -12.23 -4.45
N SER A 241 -1.67 -11.10 -4.60
CA SER A 241 -0.22 -10.99 -4.32
C SER A 241 0.12 -9.72 -3.54
N SER A 242 1.20 -9.76 -2.76
CA SER A 242 1.80 -8.61 -2.07
C SER A 242 3.24 -8.93 -1.65
N GLY A 243 3.85 -8.04 -0.87
CA GLY A 243 5.16 -8.23 -0.29
C GLY A 243 5.20 -7.90 1.20
N TRP A 244 6.13 -8.53 1.94
CA TRP A 244 6.27 -8.31 3.38
C TRP A 244 6.76 -6.90 3.77
N ALA A 245 7.35 -6.17 2.81
CA ALA A 245 7.74 -4.78 3.00
C ALA A 245 6.64 -3.78 2.57
N ASP A 246 5.49 -4.28 2.12
CA ASP A 246 4.33 -3.49 1.71
C ASP A 246 3.30 -3.42 2.84
N GLY A 247 2.67 -2.26 3.03
CA GLY A 247 1.57 -2.07 3.99
C GLY A 247 0.36 -2.97 3.72
N TYR A 248 0.16 -3.38 2.48
CA TYR A 248 -1.01 -4.16 2.03
C TYR A 248 -0.86 -5.69 2.15
N SER A 249 0.17 -6.21 2.81
CA SER A 249 0.42 -7.65 2.90
C SER A 249 -0.69 -8.45 3.61
N ASN A 250 -1.37 -7.85 4.59
CA ASN A 250 -2.41 -8.49 5.39
C ASN A 250 -3.62 -8.92 4.55
N ALA A 251 -4.01 -8.13 3.56
CA ALA A 251 -5.19 -8.37 2.74
C ALA A 251 -5.14 -9.70 1.99
N VAL A 252 -3.94 -10.13 1.55
CA VAL A 252 -3.78 -11.44 0.90
C VAL A 252 -4.25 -12.56 1.81
N THR A 253 -3.80 -12.57 3.06
CA THR A 253 -4.17 -13.62 4.02
C THR A 253 -5.65 -13.57 4.40
N ARG A 254 -6.26 -12.36 4.50
CA ARG A 254 -7.70 -12.22 4.75
C ARG A 254 -8.53 -12.75 3.58
N LEU A 255 -8.20 -12.40 2.34
CA LEU A 255 -8.90 -12.96 1.17
C LEU A 255 -8.81 -14.49 1.12
N LEU A 256 -7.63 -15.05 1.38
CA LEU A 256 -7.46 -16.52 1.41
C LEU A 256 -8.31 -17.18 2.50
N ALA A 257 -8.52 -16.51 3.64
CA ALA A 257 -9.32 -17.02 4.74
C ALA A 257 -10.83 -16.94 4.48
N HIS A 258 -11.30 -15.91 3.77
CA HIS A 258 -12.73 -15.56 3.76
C HIS A 258 -13.43 -15.73 2.42
N LEU A 259 -12.72 -15.72 1.28
CA LEU A 259 -13.34 -15.97 -0.01
C LEU A 259 -13.73 -17.44 -0.17
N ASP A 260 -14.89 -17.70 -0.77
CA ASP A 260 -15.38 -19.07 -1.08
C ASP A 260 -15.08 -19.48 -2.55
N VAL A 261 -14.55 -18.58 -3.36
CA VAL A 261 -14.16 -18.85 -4.76
C VAL A 261 -12.77 -19.47 -4.87
N PRO A 262 -12.40 -20.07 -6.03
CA PRO A 262 -11.04 -20.49 -6.29
C PRO A 262 -10.05 -19.33 -6.10
N ARG A 263 -9.02 -19.55 -5.30
CA ARG A 263 -8.10 -18.48 -4.92
C ARG A 263 -6.69 -18.98 -4.70
N LYS A 264 -5.72 -18.12 -4.98
CA LYS A 264 -4.29 -18.34 -4.73
C LYS A 264 -3.66 -17.09 -4.15
N GLY A 265 -2.73 -17.27 -3.23
CA GLY A 265 -1.94 -16.21 -2.60
C GLY A 265 -0.45 -16.32 -2.91
N LEU A 266 0.18 -15.16 -3.05
CA LEU A 266 1.61 -15.04 -3.28
C LEU A 266 2.15 -13.85 -2.49
N ILE A 267 3.05 -14.09 -1.52
CA ILE A 267 3.67 -13.02 -0.75
C ILE A 267 5.19 -13.17 -0.79
N GLY A 268 5.87 -12.23 -1.45
CA GLY A 268 7.32 -12.17 -1.52
C GLY A 268 7.93 -11.21 -0.50
N PRO A 269 9.23 -10.93 -0.59
CA PRO A 269 9.89 -9.96 0.29
C PRO A 269 9.65 -8.51 -0.12
N TRP A 270 8.91 -8.27 -1.18
CA TRP A 270 8.81 -7.03 -1.94
C TRP A 270 8.19 -5.88 -1.15
N SER A 271 8.54 -4.66 -1.55
CA SER A 271 7.81 -3.44 -1.27
C SER A 271 6.61 -3.31 -2.22
N HIS A 272 6.01 -2.13 -2.31
CA HIS A 272 4.84 -1.84 -3.15
C HIS A 272 5.17 -1.92 -4.65
N LYS A 273 5.41 -3.13 -5.15
CA LYS A 273 5.78 -3.43 -6.54
C LYS A 273 5.14 -4.72 -7.04
N PHE A 274 4.90 -4.79 -8.35
CA PHE A 274 4.56 -6.09 -8.95
C PHE A 274 5.68 -7.11 -8.73
N PRO A 275 5.38 -8.39 -8.50
CA PRO A 275 6.37 -9.41 -8.16
C PRO A 275 7.51 -9.60 -9.17
N HIS A 276 7.31 -9.30 -10.47
CA HIS A 276 8.38 -9.36 -11.48
C HIS A 276 9.28 -8.12 -11.50
N LEU A 277 8.88 -7.06 -10.83
CA LEU A 277 9.66 -5.86 -10.55
C LEU A 277 10.03 -5.78 -9.06
N GLY A 278 9.88 -6.87 -8.33
CA GLY A 278 9.96 -6.93 -6.89
C GLY A 278 11.31 -6.50 -6.33
N GLU A 279 11.28 -5.51 -5.46
CA GLU A 279 12.39 -5.02 -4.64
C GLU A 279 11.90 -4.81 -3.21
N PRO A 280 12.67 -5.28 -2.20
CA PRO A 280 13.89 -6.09 -2.34
C PRO A 280 13.62 -7.40 -3.07
N GLY A 281 14.65 -7.91 -3.76
CA GLY A 281 14.58 -9.20 -4.45
C GLY A 281 14.44 -10.41 -3.49
N PRO A 282 14.20 -11.60 -4.04
CA PRO A 282 14.21 -11.94 -5.46
C PRO A 282 12.90 -11.59 -6.18
N ALA A 283 13.01 -10.94 -7.36
CA ALA A 283 11.90 -10.83 -8.29
C ALA A 283 11.65 -12.18 -9.00
N ILE A 284 10.40 -12.43 -9.42
CA ILE A 284 9.96 -13.72 -9.98
C ILE A 284 9.27 -13.57 -11.33
N GLY A 285 9.08 -14.68 -12.03
CA GLY A 285 8.34 -14.80 -13.29
C GLY A 285 6.83 -14.58 -13.12
N TYR A 286 6.42 -13.46 -12.60
CA TYR A 286 5.01 -13.18 -12.31
C TYR A 286 4.15 -13.04 -13.57
N LEU A 287 4.67 -12.46 -14.64
CA LEU A 287 3.93 -12.37 -15.90
C LEU A 287 3.68 -13.75 -16.50
N GLN A 288 4.61 -14.70 -16.33
CA GLN A 288 4.42 -16.10 -16.71
C GLN A 288 3.31 -16.77 -15.88
N GLU A 289 3.24 -16.49 -14.56
CA GLU A 289 2.15 -16.97 -13.70
C GLU A 289 0.80 -16.33 -14.07
N LEU A 290 0.79 -15.05 -14.47
CA LEU A 290 -0.42 -14.41 -15.01
C LEU A 290 -0.90 -15.09 -16.29
N VAL A 291 -0.01 -15.43 -17.23
CA VAL A 291 -0.37 -16.19 -18.43
C VAL A 291 -1.00 -17.53 -18.06
N ARG A 292 -0.40 -18.28 -17.12
CA ARG A 292 -0.97 -19.54 -16.63
C ARG A 292 -2.35 -19.35 -16.00
N TRP A 293 -2.53 -18.29 -15.20
CA TRP A 293 -3.78 -17.94 -14.56
C TRP A 293 -4.88 -17.63 -15.58
N TRP A 294 -4.58 -16.76 -16.55
CA TRP A 294 -5.52 -16.39 -17.60
C TRP A 294 -5.83 -17.53 -18.58
N ASP A 295 -4.84 -18.35 -18.94
CA ASP A 295 -5.06 -19.53 -19.78
C ASP A 295 -6.07 -20.49 -19.15
N HIS A 296 -5.98 -20.69 -17.81
CA HIS A 296 -6.93 -21.55 -17.09
C HIS A 296 -8.33 -20.94 -17.03
N TRP A 297 -8.43 -19.70 -16.53
CA TRP A 297 -9.73 -19.12 -16.19
C TRP A 297 -10.44 -18.42 -17.35
N LEU A 298 -9.72 -17.88 -18.32
CA LEU A 298 -10.32 -17.17 -19.44
C LEU A 298 -10.35 -18.01 -20.74
N LYS A 299 -9.39 -18.94 -20.92
CA LYS A 299 -9.34 -19.83 -22.12
C LYS A 299 -9.74 -21.27 -21.81
N GLY A 300 -9.97 -21.64 -20.56
CA GLY A 300 -10.36 -23.00 -20.17
C GLY A 300 -9.28 -24.06 -20.32
N VAL A 301 -8.00 -23.64 -20.34
CA VAL A 301 -6.87 -24.58 -20.46
C VAL A 301 -6.61 -25.25 -19.11
N ASP A 302 -6.66 -26.58 -19.10
CA ASP A 302 -6.25 -27.34 -17.91
C ASP A 302 -4.69 -27.40 -17.87
N ASN A 303 -4.10 -26.54 -17.07
CA ASN A 303 -2.63 -26.38 -16.96
C ASN A 303 -2.12 -26.60 -15.53
N GLY A 304 -2.96 -27.13 -14.63
CA GLY A 304 -2.59 -27.47 -13.27
C GLY A 304 -2.32 -26.27 -12.36
N VAL A 305 -2.70 -25.02 -12.76
CA VAL A 305 -2.45 -23.83 -11.91
C VAL A 305 -3.13 -23.94 -10.56
N MET A 306 -4.26 -24.65 -10.47
CA MET A 306 -5.00 -24.84 -9.23
C MET A 306 -4.54 -26.04 -8.38
N ASP A 307 -3.70 -26.93 -8.92
CA ASP A 307 -3.25 -28.15 -8.22
C ASP A 307 -2.20 -27.89 -7.13
N GLY A 308 -1.51 -26.76 -7.22
CA GLY A 308 -0.48 -26.36 -6.25
C GLY A 308 -1.06 -25.79 -4.95
N PRO A 309 -0.20 -25.43 -3.98
CA PRO A 309 -0.60 -24.89 -2.68
C PRO A 309 -1.44 -23.60 -2.84
N MET A 310 -2.28 -23.31 -1.83
CA MET A 310 -3.09 -22.09 -1.80
C MET A 310 -2.23 -20.85 -1.64
N LEU A 311 -1.19 -20.91 -0.80
CA LEU A 311 -0.29 -19.81 -0.52
C LEU A 311 1.16 -20.21 -0.77
N HIS A 312 1.87 -19.43 -1.60
CA HIS A 312 3.33 -19.38 -1.60
C HIS A 312 3.78 -18.11 -0.89
N THR A 313 4.71 -18.24 0.03
CA THR A 313 5.26 -17.08 0.71
C THR A 313 6.75 -17.19 0.98
N TRP A 314 7.40 -16.00 1.04
CA TRP A 314 8.83 -15.89 1.32
C TRP A 314 9.06 -15.87 2.83
N MET A 315 9.66 -16.94 3.37
CA MET A 315 10.15 -16.97 4.74
C MET A 315 11.44 -16.16 4.81
N GLN A 316 11.36 -14.98 5.39
CA GLN A 316 12.50 -14.07 5.52
C GLN A 316 13.48 -14.54 6.57
N GLU A 317 14.78 -14.43 6.27
CA GLU A 317 15.84 -14.61 7.25
C GLU A 317 16.16 -13.31 7.97
N SER A 318 16.85 -13.42 9.11
CA SER A 318 17.38 -12.30 9.86
C SER A 318 18.41 -11.51 9.03
N VAL A 319 18.30 -10.18 9.09
CA VAL A 319 19.25 -9.25 8.46
C VAL A 319 19.60 -8.12 9.40
N PRO A 320 20.75 -7.48 9.25
CA PRO A 320 21.04 -6.22 9.94
C PRO A 320 20.03 -5.13 9.53
N PRO A 321 19.68 -4.21 10.44
CA PRO A 321 18.76 -3.12 10.11
C PRO A 321 19.31 -2.23 8.98
N SER A 322 18.47 -1.94 7.98
CA SER A 322 18.79 -1.06 6.87
C SER A 322 17.52 -0.44 6.33
N THR A 323 17.61 0.79 5.85
CA THR A 323 16.49 1.49 5.22
C THR A 323 16.19 1.03 3.80
N SER A 324 17.05 0.18 3.22
CA SER A 324 16.81 -0.49 1.94
C SER A 324 17.63 -1.77 1.84
N TYR A 325 17.10 -2.74 1.08
CA TYR A 325 17.79 -3.97 0.73
C TYR A 325 17.68 -4.19 -0.79
N ALA A 326 18.77 -4.56 -1.45
CA ALA A 326 18.71 -5.01 -2.83
C ALA A 326 18.02 -6.39 -2.92
N GLU A 327 18.35 -7.29 -1.98
CA GLU A 327 17.73 -8.59 -1.83
C GLU A 327 17.43 -8.86 -0.36
N ARG A 328 16.38 -9.61 -0.09
CA ARG A 328 16.02 -10.08 1.23
C ARG A 328 16.33 -11.58 1.32
N PRO A 329 17.32 -12.03 2.09
CA PRO A 329 17.59 -13.46 2.28
C PRO A 329 16.36 -14.21 2.79
N GLY A 330 16.20 -15.44 2.36
CA GLY A 330 15.08 -16.29 2.75
C GLY A 330 14.87 -17.47 1.81
N ARG A 331 13.70 -18.09 1.92
CA ARG A 331 13.29 -19.20 1.07
C ARG A 331 11.79 -19.18 0.81
N TRP A 332 11.36 -19.77 -0.30
CA TRP A 332 9.95 -20.00 -0.55
C TRP A 332 9.42 -21.14 0.31
N ILE A 333 8.28 -20.91 0.94
CA ILE A 333 7.51 -21.92 1.64
C ILE A 333 6.10 -21.98 1.06
N ALA A 334 5.42 -23.10 1.27
CA ALA A 334 4.12 -23.36 0.68
C ALA A 334 3.13 -23.87 1.75
N GLU A 335 1.92 -23.29 1.73
CA GLU A 335 0.82 -23.70 2.59
C GLU A 335 -0.38 -24.21 1.77
N PRO A 336 -0.93 -25.40 2.11
CA PRO A 336 -2.00 -26.01 1.33
C PRO A 336 -3.33 -25.28 1.45
N SER A 337 -3.52 -24.55 2.55
CA SER A 337 -4.71 -23.75 2.86
C SER A 337 -4.37 -22.57 3.74
N TRP A 338 -5.28 -21.62 3.84
CA TRP A 338 -5.19 -20.55 4.82
C TRP A 338 -6.55 -20.40 5.54
N PRO A 339 -6.60 -20.29 6.89
CA PRO A 339 -5.47 -20.40 7.82
C PRO A 339 -4.68 -21.70 7.66
N SER A 340 -3.36 -21.62 7.87
CA SER A 340 -2.48 -22.75 7.71
C SER A 340 -2.65 -23.77 8.85
N PRO A 341 -2.79 -25.07 8.56
CA PRO A 341 -2.83 -26.10 9.59
C PRO A 341 -1.48 -26.34 10.28
N HIS A 342 -0.41 -25.73 9.77
CA HIS A 342 0.95 -25.89 10.28
C HIS A 342 1.36 -24.77 11.25
N VAL A 343 0.55 -23.71 11.35
CA VAL A 343 0.76 -22.61 12.29
C VAL A 343 0.08 -22.93 13.61
N ARG A 344 0.80 -22.68 14.70
CA ARG A 344 0.30 -22.83 16.08
C ARG A 344 0.58 -21.56 16.86
N GLU A 345 -0.43 -21.05 17.52
CA GLU A 345 -0.24 -19.92 18.43
C GLU A 345 0.54 -20.39 19.68
N ARG A 346 1.50 -19.59 20.09
CA ARG A 346 2.22 -19.71 21.36
C ARG A 346 2.06 -18.43 22.14
N VAL A 347 1.52 -18.54 23.35
CA VAL A 347 1.24 -17.42 24.23
C VAL A 347 2.39 -17.23 25.21
N HIS A 348 2.96 -16.05 25.22
CA HIS A 348 4.09 -15.67 26.07
C HIS A 348 3.64 -14.59 27.07
N PRO A 349 3.74 -14.80 28.39
CA PRO A 349 3.43 -13.76 29.37
C PRO A 349 4.46 -12.63 29.33
N LEU A 350 4.00 -11.41 29.56
CA LEU A 350 4.86 -10.22 29.68
C LEU A 350 5.05 -9.88 31.16
N THR A 351 6.28 -10.03 31.67
CA THR A 351 6.62 -9.80 33.09
C THR A 351 8.00 -9.19 33.23
N ARG A 352 8.15 -8.16 34.05
CA ARG A 352 9.46 -7.57 34.43
C ARG A 352 10.41 -7.31 33.23
N HIS A 353 9.88 -6.67 32.19
CA HIS A 353 10.61 -6.42 30.96
C HIS A 353 11.04 -7.68 30.19
N ARG A 354 10.39 -8.83 30.45
CA ARG A 354 10.67 -10.10 29.79
C ARG A 354 9.46 -10.66 29.06
N ILE A 355 9.73 -11.29 27.94
CA ILE A 355 8.82 -12.19 27.27
C ILE A 355 9.10 -13.57 27.85
N GLY A 356 8.16 -14.09 28.63
CA GLY A 356 8.31 -15.39 29.33
C GLY A 356 8.33 -16.59 28.38
N ALA A 357 8.60 -17.77 28.95
CA ALA A 357 8.49 -18.99 28.15
C ALA A 357 7.05 -19.20 27.65
N PRO A 358 6.87 -19.84 26.48
CA PRO A 358 5.52 -20.05 25.96
C PRO A 358 4.69 -20.89 26.92
N ASP A 359 3.42 -20.52 27.07
CA ASP A 359 2.43 -21.22 27.90
C ASP A 359 2.84 -21.38 29.39
N SER A 360 3.81 -20.59 29.83
CA SER A 360 4.19 -20.55 31.24
C SER A 360 3.18 -19.71 32.06
N ASP A 361 3.09 -20.03 33.36
CA ASP A 361 2.27 -19.24 34.28
C ASP A 361 2.87 -17.82 34.40
N ALA A 362 2.05 -16.81 34.17
CA ALA A 362 2.42 -15.41 34.32
C ALA A 362 2.77 -15.03 35.78
N GLY A 363 2.40 -15.87 36.75
CA GLY A 363 2.48 -15.56 38.17
C GLY A 363 1.37 -14.59 38.61
N ALA A 364 1.37 -14.26 39.90
CA ALA A 364 0.45 -13.24 40.41
C ALA A 364 0.83 -11.86 39.81
N GLU A 365 -0.18 -11.09 39.40
CA GLU A 365 -0.01 -9.70 39.00
C GLU A 365 0.77 -8.93 40.07
N GLN A 366 1.91 -8.34 39.68
CA GLN A 366 2.81 -7.74 40.67
C GLN A 366 2.93 -6.24 40.56
N ASP A 367 3.10 -5.70 39.36
CA ASP A 367 3.39 -4.27 39.15
C ASP A 367 2.73 -3.70 37.88
N VAL A 368 2.67 -2.37 37.80
CA VAL A 368 2.28 -1.62 36.63
C VAL A 368 3.52 -0.95 36.06
N LEU A 369 3.95 -1.39 34.89
CA LEU A 369 5.01 -0.73 34.15
C LEU A 369 4.44 0.46 33.39
N THR A 370 5.11 1.59 33.41
CA THR A 370 4.61 2.82 32.78
C THR A 370 5.51 3.26 31.62
N VAL A 371 4.88 3.86 30.62
CA VAL A 371 5.57 4.50 29.49
C VAL A 371 4.83 5.77 29.08
N GLN A 372 5.60 6.81 28.78
CA GLN A 372 5.16 8.02 28.09
C GLN A 372 6.21 8.31 27.02
N SER A 373 5.84 8.06 25.78
CA SER A 373 6.79 8.16 24.66
C SER A 373 6.89 9.59 24.16
N PRO A 374 8.11 10.07 23.87
CA PRO A 374 8.33 11.34 23.19
C PRO A 374 7.91 11.25 21.70
N LEU A 375 7.66 12.39 21.06
CA LEU A 375 7.35 12.48 19.62
C LEU A 375 8.52 12.09 18.71
N SER A 376 9.70 11.83 19.26
CA SER A 376 10.82 11.29 18.52
C SER A 376 10.73 9.78 18.25
N VAL A 377 9.83 9.05 18.93
CA VAL A 377 9.55 7.65 18.64
C VAL A 377 8.70 7.55 17.38
N GLY A 378 9.23 6.93 16.35
CA GLY A 378 8.64 6.81 15.02
C GLY A 378 9.44 7.51 13.90
N GLN A 379 10.45 8.30 14.24
CA GLN A 379 11.30 8.98 13.24
C GLN A 379 12.07 8.01 12.33
N PHE A 380 12.30 6.79 12.80
CA PHE A 380 12.96 5.71 12.08
C PHE A 380 11.98 4.58 11.69
N ALA A 381 10.69 4.87 11.72
CA ALA A 381 9.66 3.89 11.40
C ALA A 381 9.61 3.49 9.91
N GLY A 382 10.19 4.28 9.03
CA GLY A 382 9.99 4.16 7.58
C GLY A 382 8.60 4.65 7.15
N LYS A 383 8.15 4.22 5.98
CA LYS A 383 6.79 4.46 5.48
C LYS A 383 5.88 3.27 5.80
N TRP A 384 4.57 3.53 5.84
CA TRP A 384 3.57 2.48 5.95
C TRP A 384 3.57 1.60 4.68
N ALA A 385 3.49 2.19 3.50
CA ALA A 385 3.71 1.51 2.23
C ALA A 385 5.10 1.84 1.67
N SER A 386 6.03 0.89 1.77
CA SER A 386 7.39 1.06 1.24
C SER A 386 7.42 0.84 -0.27
N TYR A 387 8.10 1.73 -0.98
CA TYR A 387 8.43 1.58 -2.40
C TYR A 387 9.89 1.11 -2.63
N ASN A 388 10.69 0.98 -1.54
CA ASN A 388 12.13 0.70 -1.56
C ASN A 388 12.91 1.64 -2.51
N ALA A 389 12.37 2.85 -2.74
CA ALA A 389 13.02 3.88 -3.55
C ALA A 389 12.28 5.22 -3.38
N PRO A 390 12.75 6.13 -2.57
CA PRO A 390 13.98 6.17 -1.74
C PRO A 390 13.99 5.14 -0.61
N PRO A 391 15.12 5.05 0.15
CA PRO A 391 15.20 4.20 1.34
C PRO A 391 14.11 4.59 2.35
N ASP A 392 13.10 3.75 2.48
CA ASP A 392 11.88 4.03 3.25
C ASP A 392 11.50 2.88 4.22
N LEU A 393 12.36 1.86 4.34
CA LEU A 393 12.23 0.81 5.35
C LEU A 393 12.70 1.31 6.73
N PRO A 394 12.23 0.70 7.83
CA PRO A 394 12.64 1.08 9.19
C PRO A 394 14.13 0.85 9.42
N TYR A 395 14.77 1.79 10.12
CA TYR A 395 16.17 1.68 10.52
C TYR A 395 16.32 0.92 11.85
N ASP A 396 17.51 0.97 12.46
CA ASP A 396 17.81 0.33 13.75
C ASP A 396 16.88 0.84 14.86
N GLN A 397 16.14 -0.07 15.47
CA GLN A 397 15.09 0.28 16.42
C GLN A 397 15.60 0.69 17.80
N ARG A 398 16.92 0.61 18.07
CA ARG A 398 17.48 0.96 19.38
C ARG A 398 17.23 2.39 19.82
N GLU A 399 17.18 3.36 18.89
CA GLU A 399 16.87 4.75 19.23
C GLU A 399 15.41 4.90 19.67
N GLU A 400 14.49 4.26 18.98
CA GLU A 400 13.06 4.28 19.31
C GLU A 400 12.73 3.48 20.58
N ASP A 401 13.49 2.41 20.82
CA ASP A 401 13.35 1.60 22.04
C ASP A 401 13.70 2.40 23.31
N GLY A 402 14.56 3.43 23.19
CA GLY A 402 14.86 4.35 24.29
C GLY A 402 13.66 5.16 24.79
N GLY A 403 12.63 5.36 23.98
CA GLY A 403 11.36 6.02 24.33
C GLY A 403 10.18 5.05 24.49
N SER A 404 10.44 3.76 24.63
CA SER A 404 9.41 2.71 24.63
C SER A 404 9.52 1.81 25.87
N LEU A 405 8.43 1.15 26.23
CA LEU A 405 8.44 0.05 27.19
C LEU A 405 8.85 -1.23 26.45
N VAL A 406 9.96 -1.82 26.86
CA VAL A 406 10.60 -2.93 26.16
C VAL A 406 10.48 -4.23 26.95
N PHE A 407 10.13 -5.31 26.24
CA PHE A 407 10.17 -6.69 26.73
C PHE A 407 11.03 -7.54 25.79
N GLU A 408 11.85 -8.44 26.35
CA GLU A 408 12.73 -9.33 25.59
C GLU A 408 12.65 -10.78 26.02
N THR A 409 12.87 -11.70 25.09
CA THR A 409 13.17 -13.10 25.42
C THR A 409 14.60 -13.25 25.94
N GLU A 410 14.91 -14.36 26.59
CA GLU A 410 16.29 -14.85 26.64
C GLU A 410 16.78 -15.15 25.21
N PRO A 411 18.10 -15.24 24.97
CA PRO A 411 18.60 -15.70 23.69
C PRO A 411 17.96 -17.04 23.29
N LEU A 412 17.43 -17.11 22.08
CA LEU A 412 16.78 -18.32 21.57
C LEU A 412 17.77 -19.48 21.54
N ALA A 413 17.40 -20.61 22.15
CA ALA A 413 18.23 -21.82 22.14
C ALA A 413 18.23 -22.48 20.77
N GLU A 414 17.13 -22.38 20.02
CA GLU A 414 16.94 -22.94 18.69
C GLU A 414 16.30 -21.88 17.77
N PRO A 415 16.45 -22.00 16.44
CA PRO A 415 15.77 -21.11 15.51
C PRO A 415 14.25 -21.19 15.69
N LEU A 416 13.57 -20.05 15.54
CA LEU A 416 12.11 -19.94 15.60
C LEU A 416 11.59 -19.30 14.31
N GLU A 417 10.56 -19.91 13.71
CA GLU A 417 9.86 -19.34 12.56
C GLU A 417 8.43 -18.97 12.92
N ILE A 418 8.00 -17.79 12.46
CA ILE A 418 6.62 -17.33 12.57
C ILE A 418 6.02 -17.09 11.17
N LEU A 419 4.71 -17.37 11.02
CA LEU A 419 3.95 -17.11 9.81
C LEU A 419 2.54 -16.65 10.18
N GLY A 420 2.20 -15.42 9.85
CA GLY A 420 0.91 -14.80 10.16
C GLY A 420 1.05 -13.56 11.03
N SER A 421 -0.04 -13.13 11.66
CA SER A 421 -0.11 -11.90 12.47
C SER A 421 0.16 -12.19 13.94
N PRO A 422 1.28 -11.73 14.52
CA PRO A 422 1.44 -11.71 15.96
C PRO A 422 0.39 -10.81 16.63
N ARG A 423 0.07 -11.10 17.89
CA ARG A 423 -0.93 -10.37 18.65
C ARG A 423 -0.41 -10.03 20.04
N VAL A 424 -0.68 -8.82 20.50
CA VAL A 424 -0.37 -8.39 21.86
C VAL A 424 -1.67 -8.12 22.61
N ASP A 425 -2.00 -8.98 23.57
CA ASP A 425 -3.12 -8.81 24.48
C ASP A 425 -2.62 -8.01 25.69
N LEU A 426 -3.17 -6.82 25.90
CA LEU A 426 -2.73 -5.88 26.93
C LEU A 426 -3.83 -5.62 27.95
N GLU A 427 -3.44 -5.57 29.21
CA GLU A 427 -4.22 -4.92 30.25
C GLU A 427 -3.56 -3.56 30.56
N VAL A 428 -4.27 -2.46 30.23
CA VAL A 428 -3.71 -1.10 30.29
C VAL A 428 -4.57 -0.14 31.08
N SER A 429 -3.92 0.90 31.59
CA SER A 429 -4.58 2.10 32.10
C SER A 429 -3.89 3.34 31.53
N ALA A 430 -4.66 4.34 31.12
CA ALA A 430 -4.14 5.57 30.53
C ALA A 430 -4.43 6.79 31.40
N GLY A 431 -3.56 7.79 31.36
CA GLY A 431 -3.74 9.06 32.06
C GLY A 431 -4.68 10.04 31.34
N GLU A 432 -4.97 9.80 30.05
CA GLU A 432 -5.75 10.68 29.20
C GLU A 432 -6.93 9.92 28.54
N PRO A 433 -8.00 10.62 28.13
CA PRO A 433 -9.17 9.98 27.52
C PRO A 433 -8.94 9.48 26.09
N VAL A 434 -7.95 9.98 25.37
CA VAL A 434 -7.53 9.55 24.05
C VAL A 434 -6.07 9.10 24.14
N ALA A 435 -5.79 7.90 23.71
CA ALA A 435 -4.47 7.29 23.75
C ALA A 435 -4.30 6.31 22.60
N MET A 436 -3.06 6.13 22.16
CA MET A 436 -2.68 5.08 21.20
C MET A 436 -1.61 4.18 21.78
N VAL A 437 -1.50 2.98 21.24
CA VAL A 437 -0.38 2.06 21.46
C VAL A 437 0.19 1.67 20.09
N ALA A 438 1.49 1.85 19.92
CA ALA A 438 2.26 1.22 18.87
C ALA A 438 3.03 0.04 19.46
N ALA A 439 2.83 -1.15 18.92
CA ALA A 439 3.54 -2.37 19.29
C ALA A 439 4.47 -2.79 18.15
N ARG A 440 5.77 -2.93 18.43
CA ARG A 440 6.79 -3.31 17.46
C ARG A 440 7.45 -4.61 17.88
N LEU A 441 7.51 -5.58 16.97
CA LEU A 441 8.26 -6.83 17.15
C LEU A 441 9.58 -6.72 16.38
N SER A 442 10.69 -6.94 17.07
CA SER A 442 12.04 -6.84 16.50
C SER A 442 12.86 -8.10 16.73
N ASP A 443 13.71 -8.39 15.76
CA ASP A 443 14.79 -9.36 15.85
C ASP A 443 16.04 -8.66 16.38
N VAL A 444 16.52 -9.07 17.55
CA VAL A 444 17.72 -8.50 18.18
C VAL A 444 18.88 -9.45 18.03
N ALA A 445 19.87 -9.04 17.25
CA ALA A 445 21.09 -9.79 17.03
C ALA A 445 21.98 -9.81 18.29
N PRO A 446 22.93 -10.76 18.40
CA PRO A 446 23.83 -10.85 19.57
C PRO A 446 24.67 -9.59 19.84
N ASP A 447 24.89 -8.74 18.83
CA ASP A 447 25.57 -7.45 18.96
C ASP A 447 24.65 -6.30 19.40
N GLY A 448 23.38 -6.58 19.61
CA GLY A 448 22.36 -5.65 20.10
C GLY A 448 21.65 -4.84 19.02
N ARG A 449 22.02 -4.94 17.72
CA ARG A 449 21.26 -4.32 16.63
C ARG A 449 19.87 -4.91 16.58
N ALA A 450 18.87 -4.05 16.36
CA ALA A 450 17.45 -4.41 16.39
C ALA A 450 16.78 -4.11 15.05
N THR A 451 16.41 -5.16 14.32
CA THR A 451 15.68 -5.06 13.05
C THR A 451 14.18 -5.23 13.30
N ARG A 452 13.35 -4.24 12.95
CA ARG A 452 11.89 -4.39 13.03
C ARG A 452 11.42 -5.50 12.10
N VAL A 453 10.68 -6.45 12.65
CA VAL A 453 10.08 -7.58 11.93
C VAL A 453 8.66 -7.23 11.50
N THR A 454 7.85 -6.74 12.43
CA THR A 454 6.49 -6.29 12.18
C THR A 454 6.06 -5.30 13.26
N TYR A 455 4.92 -4.65 13.05
CA TYR A 455 4.33 -3.72 14.01
C TYR A 455 2.81 -3.65 13.84
N GLY A 456 2.15 -3.07 14.84
CA GLY A 456 0.73 -2.77 14.82
C GLY A 456 0.44 -1.52 15.63
N LEU A 457 -0.62 -0.84 15.29
CA LEU A 457 -1.13 0.34 15.99
C LEU A 457 -2.53 0.05 16.52
N LEU A 458 -2.88 0.69 17.62
CA LEU A 458 -4.25 0.71 18.13
C LEU A 458 -4.54 2.06 18.80
N ASN A 459 -5.52 2.76 18.31
CA ASN A 459 -6.17 3.82 19.06
C ASN A 459 -7.04 3.17 20.17
N LEU A 460 -6.69 3.37 21.42
CA LEU A 460 -7.34 2.72 22.55
C LEU A 460 -8.82 3.09 22.72
N THR A 461 -9.28 4.17 22.09
CA THR A 461 -10.71 4.48 22.01
C THR A 461 -11.49 3.48 21.14
N ARG A 462 -10.77 2.68 20.30
CA ARG A 462 -11.29 1.63 19.41
C ARG A 462 -11.01 0.20 19.93
N ARG A 463 -10.55 0.04 21.16
CA ARG A 463 -10.12 -1.23 21.78
C ARG A 463 -11.13 -2.37 21.70
N ASP A 464 -12.41 -2.04 21.64
CA ASP A 464 -13.49 -3.03 21.58
C ASP A 464 -13.91 -3.38 20.14
N GLY A 465 -13.16 -2.93 19.13
CA GLY A 465 -13.41 -3.21 17.69
C GLY A 465 -14.67 -2.54 17.15
N GLY A 466 -15.24 -1.58 17.85
CA GLY A 466 -16.46 -0.88 17.46
C GLY A 466 -16.20 0.25 16.47
N ASP A 467 -17.21 0.53 15.63
CA ASP A 467 -17.18 1.66 14.69
C ASP A 467 -17.21 3.01 15.42
N GLU A 468 -17.80 3.01 16.63
CA GLU A 468 -17.87 4.18 17.53
C GLU A 468 -16.71 4.19 18.52
N PRO A 469 -15.97 5.32 18.65
CA PRO A 469 -14.93 5.43 19.65
C PRO A 469 -15.53 5.53 21.06
N ASP A 470 -14.92 4.84 22.03
CA ASP A 470 -15.24 4.96 23.46
C ASP A 470 -14.06 5.52 24.23
N ALA A 471 -14.17 6.80 24.63
CA ALA A 471 -13.11 7.50 25.33
C ALA A 471 -12.73 6.80 26.64
N LEU A 472 -11.43 6.77 26.92
CA LEU A 472 -10.91 6.19 28.16
C LEU A 472 -11.28 7.04 29.37
N ARG A 473 -11.48 6.39 30.50
CA ARG A 473 -11.55 7.05 31.79
C ARG A 473 -10.16 7.00 32.45
N PRO A 474 -9.50 8.14 32.70
CA PRO A 474 -8.16 8.17 33.25
C PRO A 474 -8.02 7.28 34.48
N GLY A 475 -6.98 6.46 34.52
CA GLY A 475 -6.67 5.54 35.62
C GLY A 475 -7.52 4.25 35.63
N ARG A 476 -8.58 4.15 34.84
CA ARG A 476 -9.35 2.90 34.71
C ARG A 476 -8.57 1.89 33.88
N ARG A 477 -8.64 0.62 34.29
CA ARG A 477 -8.05 -0.52 33.60
C ARG A 477 -8.94 -1.01 32.47
N TYR A 478 -8.33 -1.30 31.33
CA TYR A 478 -8.97 -1.80 30.10
C TYR A 478 -8.17 -2.95 29.52
N ARG A 479 -8.87 -3.84 28.85
CA ARG A 479 -8.25 -4.81 27.96
C ARG A 479 -8.18 -4.23 26.55
N ALA A 480 -7.04 -4.44 25.88
CA ALA A 480 -6.81 -3.99 24.50
C ALA A 480 -6.03 -5.07 23.74
N VAL A 481 -6.36 -5.27 22.47
CA VAL A 481 -5.68 -6.25 21.61
C VAL A 481 -5.04 -5.49 20.44
N VAL A 482 -3.72 -5.54 20.35
CA VAL A 482 -2.99 -4.95 19.21
C VAL A 482 -2.61 -6.08 18.26
N HIS A 483 -3.18 -6.09 17.08
CA HIS A 483 -2.78 -6.98 15.99
C HIS A 483 -1.59 -6.37 15.27
N LEU A 484 -0.52 -7.15 15.08
CA LEU A 484 0.61 -6.75 14.27
C LEU A 484 0.40 -7.23 12.83
N ASN A 485 1.02 -6.54 11.86
CA ASN A 485 0.95 -6.99 10.47
C ASN A 485 1.48 -8.41 10.32
N SER A 486 0.86 -9.15 9.42
CA SER A 486 1.29 -10.50 9.05
C SER A 486 2.73 -10.49 8.54
N VAL A 487 3.47 -11.54 8.85
CA VAL A 487 4.87 -11.69 8.43
C VAL A 487 5.23 -13.17 8.34
N ALA A 488 6.23 -13.50 7.53
CA ALA A 488 6.95 -14.75 7.59
C ALA A 488 8.41 -14.44 7.93
N GLN A 489 8.85 -14.81 9.14
CA GLN A 489 10.19 -14.47 9.65
C GLN A 489 10.82 -15.64 10.40
N ALA A 490 12.07 -15.91 10.10
CA ALA A 490 12.94 -16.82 10.86
C ALA A 490 13.85 -16.02 11.80
N PHE A 491 13.84 -16.38 13.08
CA PHE A 491 14.74 -15.85 14.10
C PHE A 491 15.85 -16.89 14.35
N PRO A 492 17.14 -16.56 14.19
CA PRO A 492 18.24 -17.49 14.44
C PRO A 492 18.42 -17.85 15.93
N ALA A 493 19.02 -18.98 16.22
CA ALA A 493 19.51 -19.28 17.56
C ALA A 493 20.51 -18.21 18.03
N GLY A 494 20.45 -17.85 19.31
CA GLY A 494 21.27 -16.79 19.92
C GLY A 494 20.72 -15.38 19.76
N HIS A 495 19.75 -15.16 18.87
CA HIS A 495 19.00 -13.89 18.78
C HIS A 495 17.94 -13.80 19.88
N ARG A 496 17.37 -12.60 20.05
CA ARG A 496 16.24 -12.37 20.97
C ARG A 496 15.08 -11.77 20.20
N ILE A 497 13.87 -12.07 20.65
CA ILE A 497 12.66 -11.40 20.22
C ILE A 497 12.39 -10.25 21.17
N ARG A 498 12.19 -9.05 20.63
CA ARG A 498 11.87 -7.84 21.40
C ARG A 498 10.50 -7.35 21.02
N LEU A 499 9.68 -7.08 22.01
CA LEU A 499 8.43 -6.31 21.91
C LEU A 499 8.65 -4.94 22.53
N SER A 500 8.39 -3.88 21.76
CA SER A 500 8.48 -2.50 22.21
C SER A 500 7.11 -1.84 22.12
N LEU A 501 6.61 -1.27 23.19
CA LEU A 501 5.33 -0.57 23.30
C LEU A 501 5.57 0.93 23.46
N SER A 502 4.91 1.75 22.67
CA SER A 502 5.01 3.22 22.75
C SER A 502 3.65 3.89 22.64
N THR A 503 3.53 5.10 23.20
CA THR A 503 2.31 5.93 23.20
C THR A 503 2.32 7.00 22.12
N SER A 504 3.35 6.99 21.29
CA SER A 504 3.54 7.80 20.10
C SER A 504 4.26 6.97 19.04
N TYR A 505 4.02 7.25 17.77
CA TYR A 505 4.77 6.66 16.64
C TYR A 505 4.87 7.67 15.48
N TRP A 506 5.23 8.91 15.85
CA TRP A 506 5.33 10.05 14.95
C TRP A 506 6.64 10.04 14.12
N PRO A 507 6.60 10.30 12.78
CA PRO A 507 5.45 10.76 12.02
C PRO A 507 4.61 9.67 11.35
N LEU A 508 4.88 8.38 11.54
CA LEU A 508 4.09 7.35 10.86
C LEU A 508 2.59 7.43 11.24
N ALA A 509 2.29 7.65 12.51
CA ALA A 509 0.93 7.87 12.99
C ALA A 509 0.80 9.25 13.63
N TRP A 510 -0.33 9.92 13.39
CA TRP A 510 -0.64 11.21 14.02
C TRP A 510 -0.78 11.04 15.53
N PRO A 511 -0.14 11.91 16.35
CA PRO A 511 -0.16 11.73 17.80
C PRO A 511 -1.52 12.06 18.41
N PRO A 512 -1.88 11.47 19.57
CA PRO A 512 -3.05 11.87 20.34
C PRO A 512 -2.96 13.34 20.78
N PRO A 513 -4.09 13.95 21.21
CA PRO A 513 -4.11 15.38 21.56
C PRO A 513 -3.14 15.81 22.66
N ARG A 514 -2.74 14.88 23.53
CA ARG A 514 -1.85 15.13 24.67
C ARG A 514 -0.87 13.98 24.90
N PRO A 515 0.29 14.23 25.51
CA PRO A 515 1.17 13.16 25.97
C PRO A 515 0.45 12.21 26.93
N VAL A 516 0.57 10.90 26.68
CA VAL A 516 -0.14 9.87 27.44
C VAL A 516 0.82 9.08 28.33
N LEU A 517 0.59 9.09 29.64
CA LEU A 517 1.19 8.10 30.54
C LEU A 517 0.34 6.84 30.49
N LEU A 518 0.89 5.78 29.92
CA LEU A 518 0.25 4.46 29.78
C LEU A 518 0.84 3.51 30.84
N GLY A 519 -0.02 2.90 31.63
CA GLY A 519 0.33 1.80 32.51
C GLY A 519 0.01 0.45 31.85
N VAL A 520 0.97 -0.46 31.80
CA VAL A 520 0.83 -1.85 31.34
C VAL A 520 0.90 -2.77 32.56
N HIS A 521 -0.15 -3.56 32.76
CA HIS A 521 -0.25 -4.45 33.93
C HIS A 521 0.46 -5.77 33.67
N GLU A 522 1.51 -6.03 34.44
CA GLU A 522 2.30 -7.25 34.32
C GLU A 522 1.50 -8.50 34.67
N GLY A 523 1.85 -9.61 34.08
CA GLY A 523 1.22 -10.93 34.31
C GLY A 523 -0.16 -11.09 33.67
N ALA A 524 -0.86 -10.00 33.37
CA ALA A 524 -2.15 -10.02 32.67
C ALA A 524 -2.02 -9.70 31.17
N SER A 525 -0.83 -9.26 30.73
CA SER A 525 -0.53 -8.95 29.35
C SER A 525 0.29 -10.06 28.71
N THR A 526 0.05 -10.35 27.42
CA THR A 526 0.70 -11.46 26.70
C THR A 526 1.09 -11.07 25.28
N LEU A 527 2.13 -11.72 24.73
CA LEU A 527 2.46 -11.76 23.32
C LEU A 527 2.13 -13.13 22.76
N THR A 528 1.29 -13.18 21.71
CA THR A 528 0.98 -14.41 20.98
C THR A 528 1.75 -14.43 19.66
N LEU A 529 2.56 -15.46 19.43
CA LEU A 529 3.32 -15.67 18.21
C LEU A 529 2.72 -16.81 17.38
N PRO A 530 2.46 -16.61 16.07
CA PRO A 530 2.00 -17.64 15.14
C PRO A 530 3.18 -18.50 14.68
N VAL A 531 3.57 -19.48 15.49
CA VAL A 531 4.76 -20.32 15.24
C VAL A 531 4.48 -21.37 14.17
N ARG A 532 5.33 -21.42 13.16
CA ARG A 532 5.34 -22.42 12.10
C ARG A 532 6.67 -23.19 12.11
N PRO A 533 6.70 -24.42 12.60
CA PRO A 533 7.93 -25.22 12.54
C PRO A 533 8.38 -25.46 11.09
N PRO A 534 9.70 -25.46 10.81
CA PRO A 534 10.24 -25.86 9.51
C PRO A 534 9.74 -27.24 9.10
N ARG A 535 9.48 -27.44 7.81
CA ARG A 535 8.97 -28.71 7.26
C ARG A 535 9.95 -29.29 6.23
N PRO A 536 10.04 -30.62 6.11
CA PRO A 536 10.88 -31.25 5.10
C PRO A 536 10.57 -30.85 3.65
N LEU A 537 9.33 -30.41 3.37
CA LEU A 537 8.90 -29.95 2.06
C LEU A 537 9.35 -28.51 1.75
N ASP A 538 9.77 -27.75 2.76
CA ASP A 538 10.35 -26.41 2.56
C ASP A 538 11.75 -26.48 1.94
N ASP A 539 12.46 -27.60 2.20
CA ASP A 539 13.72 -27.94 1.57
C ASP A 539 13.43 -28.76 0.30
N THR A 540 12.95 -28.12 -0.77
CA THR A 540 12.86 -28.82 -2.04
C THR A 540 14.25 -29.30 -2.46
N PRO A 541 14.47 -30.63 -2.68
CA PRO A 541 15.81 -31.17 -2.97
C PRO A 541 16.45 -30.62 -4.25
N SER A 542 15.72 -29.85 -5.04
CA SER A 542 16.17 -29.30 -6.31
C SER A 542 16.77 -27.88 -6.18
N GLY A 543 16.67 -27.19 -5.04
CA GLY A 543 17.10 -25.77 -4.94
C GLY A 543 16.40 -24.85 -5.97
N ALA A 544 15.43 -25.36 -6.70
CA ALA A 544 14.69 -24.62 -7.71
C ALA A 544 13.62 -23.76 -7.02
N ALA A 545 13.68 -22.47 -7.22
CA ALA A 545 12.57 -21.58 -6.88
C ALA A 545 11.29 -22.09 -7.56
N PRO A 546 10.12 -22.04 -6.91
CA PRO A 546 8.85 -22.46 -7.50
C PRO A 546 8.47 -21.63 -8.73
N PHE A 547 9.14 -20.49 -8.93
CA PHE A 547 8.91 -19.52 -10.00
C PHE A 547 10.16 -19.34 -10.86
N GLY A 548 9.96 -19.18 -12.15
CA GLY A 548 11.03 -18.84 -13.10
C GLY A 548 11.55 -17.40 -12.88
N PRO A 549 12.67 -17.03 -13.54
CA PRO A 549 13.16 -15.67 -13.53
C PRO A 549 12.16 -14.71 -14.20
N PRO A 550 12.12 -13.43 -13.79
CA PRO A 550 11.17 -12.46 -14.34
C PRO A 550 11.44 -12.18 -15.83
N GLU A 551 10.37 -12.14 -16.61
CA GLU A 551 10.33 -11.78 -18.01
C GLU A 551 9.40 -10.59 -18.26
N GLY A 552 9.57 -9.91 -19.39
CA GLY A 552 8.70 -8.83 -19.84
C GLY A 552 9.02 -8.41 -21.28
N ALA A 553 8.14 -7.64 -21.88
CA ALA A 553 8.40 -6.99 -23.16
C ALA A 553 9.46 -5.88 -23.02
N PRO A 554 10.01 -5.36 -24.12
CA PRO A 554 10.92 -4.21 -24.06
C PRO A 554 10.24 -3.00 -23.41
N ALA A 555 10.92 -2.39 -22.45
CA ALA A 555 10.43 -1.15 -21.85
C ALA A 555 10.45 0.00 -22.87
N LEU A 556 9.49 0.89 -22.75
CA LEU A 556 9.43 2.15 -23.50
C LEU A 556 10.73 2.95 -23.32
N SER A 557 11.22 3.55 -24.41
CA SER A 557 12.41 4.38 -24.38
C SER A 557 12.14 5.72 -23.70
N THR A 558 13.02 6.06 -22.75
CA THR A 558 13.00 7.35 -22.06
C THR A 558 14.41 7.93 -21.98
N THR A 559 14.52 9.26 -22.04
CA THR A 559 15.77 9.99 -21.86
C THR A 559 15.70 10.85 -20.60
N GLN A 560 16.61 10.61 -19.66
CA GLN A 560 16.76 11.47 -18.46
C GLN A 560 17.43 12.80 -18.87
N LEU A 561 16.71 13.92 -18.77
CA LEU A 561 17.21 15.25 -19.14
C LEU A 561 17.88 15.99 -17.96
N THR A 562 17.28 15.88 -16.78
CA THR A 562 17.87 16.38 -15.53
C THR A 562 17.91 15.27 -14.50
N PRO A 563 18.95 15.20 -13.64
CA PRO A 563 19.10 14.10 -12.69
C PRO A 563 17.95 14.07 -11.66
N PRO A 564 17.56 12.89 -11.19
CA PRO A 564 16.63 12.75 -10.06
C PRO A 564 17.31 13.16 -8.74
N GLU A 565 16.52 13.62 -7.78
CA GLU A 565 16.93 13.82 -6.39
C GLU A 565 16.04 12.98 -5.48
N GLN A 566 16.68 12.19 -4.61
CA GLN A 566 15.98 11.48 -3.55
C GLN A 566 16.70 11.73 -2.24
N ARG A 567 15.94 12.19 -1.23
CA ARG A 567 16.50 12.53 0.06
C ARG A 567 15.50 12.22 1.16
N TRP A 568 16.01 11.66 2.24
CA TRP A 568 15.27 11.36 3.44
C TRP A 568 16.12 11.75 4.64
N GLU A 569 15.75 12.83 5.35
CA GLU A 569 16.54 13.42 6.40
C GLU A 569 15.73 13.70 7.65
N VAL A 570 16.26 13.29 8.81
CA VAL A 570 15.77 13.73 10.11
C VAL A 570 16.68 14.89 10.58
N ARG A 571 16.08 16.06 10.83
CA ARG A 571 16.74 17.23 11.37
C ARG A 571 16.26 17.52 12.77
N ARG A 572 17.19 17.74 13.71
CA ARG A 572 16.90 18.12 15.09
C ARG A 572 17.58 19.43 15.42
N GLU A 573 16.82 20.41 15.89
CA GLU A 573 17.29 21.70 16.38
C GLU A 573 17.26 21.66 17.91
N LEU A 574 18.43 21.80 18.56
CA LEU A 574 18.58 21.53 19.98
C LEU A 574 18.16 22.70 20.89
N ILE A 575 18.08 23.91 20.36
CA ILE A 575 17.69 25.10 21.16
C ILE A 575 16.16 25.14 21.32
N ALA A 576 15.44 25.00 20.21
CA ALA A 576 13.98 24.98 20.19
C ALA A 576 13.42 23.58 20.46
N TYR A 577 14.26 22.54 20.54
CA TYR A 577 13.86 21.13 20.60
C TYR A 577 12.93 20.72 19.46
N ALA A 578 13.08 21.39 18.29
CA ALA A 578 12.30 21.06 17.10
C ALA A 578 12.92 19.89 16.35
N SER A 579 12.08 19.00 15.84
CA SER A 579 12.51 17.93 14.94
C SER A 579 11.63 17.89 13.70
N ALA A 580 12.21 17.50 12.57
CA ALA A 580 11.48 17.33 11.32
C ALA A 580 12.07 16.16 10.53
N LEU A 581 11.20 15.32 9.96
CA LEU A 581 11.52 14.41 8.87
C LEU A 581 11.21 15.14 7.56
N GLU A 582 12.18 15.24 6.65
CA GLU A 582 12.00 15.78 5.30
C GLU A 582 12.27 14.69 4.26
N ILE A 583 11.34 14.51 3.35
CA ILE A 583 11.39 13.53 2.26
C ILE A 583 11.29 14.28 0.94
N VAL A 584 12.30 14.14 0.07
CA VAL A 584 12.29 14.66 -1.30
C VAL A 584 12.25 13.50 -2.27
N LYS A 585 11.28 13.50 -3.16
CA LYS A 585 11.13 12.56 -4.26
C LYS A 585 11.04 13.38 -5.56
N ASP A 586 12.14 13.54 -6.25
CA ASP A 586 12.23 14.27 -7.52
C ASP A 586 12.70 13.30 -8.61
N THR A 587 11.90 13.10 -9.63
CA THR A 587 12.29 12.25 -10.77
C THR A 587 13.22 12.97 -11.74
N GLY A 588 13.52 14.25 -11.49
CA GLY A 588 14.09 15.11 -12.51
C GLY A 588 13.11 15.31 -13.67
N THR A 589 13.64 15.65 -14.83
CA THR A 589 12.87 15.73 -16.07
C THR A 589 13.21 14.52 -16.94
N VAL A 590 12.17 13.75 -17.29
CA VAL A 590 12.26 12.58 -18.17
C VAL A 590 11.53 12.89 -19.46
N ARG A 591 12.18 12.64 -20.60
CA ARG A 591 11.53 12.69 -21.91
C ARG A 591 11.09 11.26 -22.31
N PHE A 592 9.83 11.13 -22.68
CA PHE A 592 9.26 9.94 -23.31
C PHE A 592 9.51 10.05 -24.82
N ASP A 593 10.48 9.28 -25.31
CA ASP A 593 11.08 9.50 -26.61
C ASP A 593 10.11 9.34 -27.78
N ASP A 594 9.16 8.36 -27.69
CA ASP A 594 8.21 8.06 -28.75
C ASP A 594 7.17 9.16 -28.99
N ILE A 595 6.91 9.99 -27.98
CA ILE A 595 5.91 11.07 -28.02
C ILE A 595 6.51 12.45 -27.78
N ASP A 596 7.84 12.54 -27.71
CA ASP A 596 8.62 13.76 -27.45
C ASP A 596 8.06 14.59 -26.26
N LEU A 597 7.55 13.91 -25.22
CA LEU A 597 6.96 14.54 -24.06
C LEU A 597 7.95 14.54 -22.90
N GLU A 598 8.27 15.73 -22.40
CA GLU A 598 9.07 15.94 -21.19
C GLU A 598 8.15 16.04 -19.96
N VAL A 599 8.43 15.25 -18.95
CA VAL A 599 7.68 15.23 -17.69
C VAL A 599 8.64 15.41 -16.51
N GLY A 600 8.34 16.38 -15.66
CA GLY A 600 8.99 16.59 -14.37
C GLY A 600 8.01 16.36 -13.24
N ARG A 601 8.45 15.59 -12.23
CA ARG A 601 7.63 15.28 -11.05
C ARG A 601 8.47 15.42 -9.80
N ARG A 602 8.05 16.31 -8.91
CA ARG A 602 8.73 16.54 -7.63
C ARG A 602 7.74 16.60 -6.49
N ALA A 603 7.96 15.76 -5.47
CA ALA A 603 7.25 15.80 -4.21
C ALA A 603 8.21 16.14 -3.06
N VAL A 604 7.75 16.96 -2.14
CA VAL A 604 8.43 17.23 -0.87
C VAL A 604 7.43 17.04 0.25
N GLU A 605 7.74 16.12 1.15
CA GLU A 605 6.97 15.90 2.36
C GLU A 605 7.80 16.36 3.57
N ARG A 606 7.16 16.99 4.55
CA ARG A 606 7.81 17.39 5.79
C ARG A 606 6.89 17.13 6.97
N TYR A 607 7.40 16.45 7.98
CA TYR A 607 6.69 16.14 9.21
C TYR A 607 7.48 16.67 10.38
N GLY A 608 6.90 17.61 11.15
CA GLY A 608 7.58 18.33 12.20
C GLY A 608 6.88 18.27 13.54
N ALA A 609 7.66 18.46 14.62
CA ALA A 609 7.15 18.64 15.95
C ALA A 609 8.16 19.41 16.83
N VAL A 610 7.68 20.02 17.92
CA VAL A 610 8.50 20.76 18.89
C VAL A 610 8.42 20.06 20.24
N ALA A 611 9.54 19.53 20.70
CA ALA A 611 9.64 18.78 21.97
C ALA A 611 8.53 17.72 22.11
N ASP A 612 7.88 17.68 23.27
CA ASP A 612 6.72 16.85 23.59
C ASP A 612 5.41 17.64 23.55
N ASP A 613 5.36 18.73 22.79
CA ASP A 613 4.13 19.44 22.47
C ASP A 613 3.40 18.73 21.34
N PHE A 614 2.44 17.88 21.69
CA PHE A 614 1.67 17.06 20.74
C PHE A 614 0.78 17.91 19.83
N THR A 615 0.47 19.14 20.22
CA THR A 615 -0.27 20.10 19.40
C THR A 615 0.59 20.81 18.35
N SER A 616 1.92 20.65 18.44
CA SER A 616 2.88 21.19 17.46
C SER A 616 3.12 20.26 16.26
N ALA A 617 2.51 19.08 16.24
CA ALA A 617 2.66 18.15 15.13
C ALA A 617 2.12 18.76 13.84
N THR A 618 2.95 18.78 12.79
CA THR A 618 2.60 19.31 11.45
C THR A 618 3.09 18.36 10.36
N GLY A 619 2.27 18.22 9.32
CA GLY A 619 2.62 17.53 8.09
C GLY A 619 2.44 18.46 6.89
N GLU A 620 3.37 18.45 5.96
CA GLU A 620 3.32 19.22 4.73
C GLU A 620 3.56 18.30 3.53
N SER A 621 2.81 18.51 2.44
CA SER A 621 3.00 17.83 1.16
C SER A 621 2.98 18.88 0.05
N THR A 622 4.09 19.00 -0.69
CA THR A 622 4.20 19.93 -1.82
C THR A 622 4.51 19.13 -3.08
N TRP A 623 3.71 19.31 -4.11
CA TRP A 623 3.92 18.69 -5.41
C TRP A 623 4.15 19.72 -6.50
N THR A 624 5.05 19.39 -7.44
CA THR A 624 5.24 20.12 -8.69
C THR A 624 5.22 19.14 -9.84
N MET A 625 4.27 19.32 -10.76
CA MET A 625 4.12 18.53 -11.99
C MET A 625 4.37 19.43 -13.19
N ARG A 626 5.23 19.00 -14.12
CA ARG A 626 5.58 19.73 -15.34
C ARG A 626 5.39 18.85 -16.55
N PHE A 627 4.79 19.42 -17.60
CA PHE A 627 4.65 18.77 -18.90
C PHE A 627 5.09 19.76 -19.97
N HIS A 628 5.94 19.30 -20.89
CA HIS A 628 6.46 20.17 -21.94
C HIS A 628 6.64 19.40 -23.26
N ARG A 629 6.21 20.01 -24.36
CA ARG A 629 6.45 19.53 -25.72
C ARG A 629 6.39 20.70 -26.69
N GLY A 630 7.49 21.01 -27.39
CA GLY A 630 7.55 22.13 -28.33
C GLY A 630 7.15 23.46 -27.67
N ASP A 631 6.07 24.09 -28.16
CA ASP A 631 5.53 25.33 -27.61
C ASP A 631 4.52 25.11 -26.47
N TRP A 632 4.10 23.87 -26.23
CA TRP A 632 3.19 23.54 -25.13
C TRP A 632 3.97 23.26 -23.85
N GLY A 633 3.58 23.97 -22.81
CA GLY A 633 4.17 23.76 -21.48
C GLY A 633 3.19 24.12 -20.38
N THR A 634 3.08 23.24 -19.39
CA THR A 634 2.23 23.44 -18.20
C THR A 634 2.97 23.09 -16.92
N GLU A 635 2.63 23.79 -15.85
CA GLU A 635 3.10 23.47 -14.50
C GLU A 635 1.94 23.55 -13.53
N ILE A 636 1.87 22.57 -12.66
CA ILE A 636 0.95 22.51 -11.53
C ILE A 636 1.76 22.48 -10.26
N VAL A 637 1.43 23.35 -9.30
CA VAL A 637 2.00 23.33 -7.96
C VAL A 637 0.88 23.21 -6.95
N THR A 638 0.92 22.14 -6.15
CA THR A 638 0.02 22.00 -5.00
C THR A 638 0.83 22.00 -3.72
N HIS A 639 0.28 22.59 -2.68
CA HIS A 639 0.80 22.53 -1.33
C HIS A 639 -0.35 22.26 -0.39
N THR A 640 -0.15 21.33 0.54
CA THR A 640 -1.11 21.01 1.60
C THR A 640 -0.36 20.91 2.91
N GLU A 641 -0.82 21.64 3.91
CA GLU A 641 -0.34 21.60 5.28
C GLU A 641 -1.48 21.09 6.18
N LEU A 642 -1.16 20.15 7.04
CA LEU A 642 -2.00 19.64 8.11
C LEU A 642 -1.33 19.95 9.44
N ALA A 643 -1.99 20.74 10.28
CA ALA A 643 -1.62 21.04 11.64
C ALA A 643 -2.73 20.60 12.60
N CYS A 644 -2.51 20.66 13.90
CA CYS A 644 -3.54 20.34 14.88
C CYS A 644 -3.41 21.15 16.17
N ASP A 645 -4.52 21.22 16.89
CA ASP A 645 -4.54 21.52 18.31
C ASP A 645 -5.19 20.36 19.10
N GLU A 646 -5.56 20.55 20.34
CA GLU A 646 -6.21 19.50 21.13
C GLU A 646 -7.61 19.11 20.61
N ARG A 647 -8.26 19.92 19.80
CA ARG A 647 -9.67 19.81 19.40
C ARG A 647 -9.90 19.70 17.92
N GLU A 648 -9.01 20.25 17.10
CA GLU A 648 -9.22 20.37 15.66
C GLU A 648 -7.94 20.02 14.89
N PHE A 649 -8.16 19.50 13.68
CA PHE A 649 -7.18 19.49 12.61
C PHE A 649 -7.37 20.74 11.76
N HIS A 650 -6.27 21.39 11.38
CA HIS A 650 -6.26 22.59 10.54
C HIS A 650 -5.60 22.26 9.21
N VAL A 651 -6.34 22.42 8.14
CA VAL A 651 -5.84 22.17 6.77
C VAL A 651 -5.71 23.50 6.03
N SER A 652 -4.51 23.79 5.56
CA SER A 652 -4.24 24.86 4.61
C SER A 652 -3.74 24.27 3.31
N ALA A 653 -4.34 24.63 2.17
CA ALA A 653 -3.89 24.13 0.89
C ALA A 653 -3.93 25.19 -0.21
N THR A 654 -3.02 25.07 -1.18
CA THR A 654 -2.98 25.92 -2.37
C THR A 654 -2.83 25.07 -3.63
N LEU A 655 -3.43 25.55 -4.71
CA LEU A 655 -3.27 25.03 -6.06
C LEU A 655 -2.99 26.18 -7.00
N ASP A 656 -1.83 26.17 -7.64
CA ASP A 656 -1.46 27.07 -8.70
C ASP A 656 -1.20 26.30 -10.00
N ALA A 657 -1.75 26.78 -11.11
CA ALA A 657 -1.53 26.19 -12.44
C ALA A 657 -1.05 27.24 -13.44
N PHE A 658 -0.08 26.85 -14.27
CA PHE A 658 0.58 27.72 -15.22
C PHE A 658 0.56 27.13 -16.63
N GLU A 659 0.29 27.97 -17.63
CA GLU A 659 0.55 27.69 -19.05
C GLU A 659 1.77 28.55 -19.46
N GLY A 660 2.89 27.89 -19.74
CA GLY A 660 4.18 28.56 -19.89
C GLY A 660 4.57 29.34 -18.62
N ARG A 661 4.71 30.66 -18.74
CA ARG A 661 4.97 31.55 -17.58
C ARG A 661 3.73 32.22 -17.00
N ARG A 662 2.58 32.01 -17.61
CA ARG A 662 1.32 32.66 -17.20
C ARG A 662 0.60 31.77 -16.20
N ARG A 663 0.32 32.28 -15.00
CA ARG A 663 -0.60 31.62 -14.06
C ARG A 663 -2.02 31.71 -14.61
N VAL A 664 -2.64 30.55 -14.86
CA VAL A 664 -4.00 30.43 -15.42
C VAL A 664 -5.03 30.11 -14.36
N PHE A 665 -4.60 29.56 -13.22
CA PHE A 665 -5.48 29.23 -12.10
C PHE A 665 -4.75 29.41 -10.78
N SER A 666 -5.49 29.79 -9.72
CA SER A 666 -5.02 29.86 -8.34
C SER A 666 -6.20 29.72 -7.39
N ARG A 667 -6.08 28.86 -6.40
CA ARG A 667 -7.08 28.69 -5.33
C ARG A 667 -6.40 28.32 -4.02
N THR A 668 -6.99 28.81 -2.91
CA THR A 668 -6.53 28.51 -1.55
C THR A 668 -7.71 27.99 -0.73
N TRP A 669 -7.44 27.03 0.16
CA TRP A 669 -8.37 26.49 1.13
C TRP A 669 -7.78 26.65 2.52
N ASN A 670 -8.61 27.00 3.51
CA ASN A 670 -8.28 27.01 4.92
C ASN A 670 -9.51 26.51 5.66
N GLU A 671 -9.43 25.30 6.20
CA GLU A 671 -10.55 24.66 6.88
C GLU A 671 -10.06 23.97 8.16
N SER A 672 -10.95 23.90 9.14
CA SER A 672 -10.72 23.14 10.37
C SER A 672 -11.73 22.00 10.48
N VAL A 673 -11.26 20.85 10.94
CA VAL A 673 -12.07 19.64 11.15
C VAL A 673 -11.93 19.22 12.60
N PRO A 674 -13.02 19.07 13.38
CA PRO A 674 -12.94 18.61 14.76
C PRO A 674 -12.27 17.23 14.86
N ARG A 675 -11.40 17.03 15.85
CA ARG A 675 -10.83 15.72 16.18
C ARG A 675 -11.89 14.88 16.88
N ASP A 676 -12.07 13.65 16.41
CA ASP A 676 -13.04 12.69 16.92
C ASP A 676 -12.35 11.51 17.58
N CYS A 677 -11.81 11.74 18.78
CA CYS A 677 -11.03 10.74 19.52
C CYS A 677 -9.75 10.25 18.79
N LEU A 678 -9.11 11.14 18.02
CA LEU A 678 -7.81 10.95 17.37
C LEU A 678 -6.73 11.80 18.02
#